data_72022432881e1a8443256380ab8e0ae6
#
_entry.id   72022432881e1a8443256380ab8e0ae6
#
_cell.length_a   1.000
_cell.length_b   1.000
_cell.length_c   1.000
_cell.angle_alpha   90.00
_cell.angle_beta   90.00
_cell.angle_gamma   90.00
#
_symmetry.space_group_name_H-M   'P 1'
#
loop_
_entity.id
_entity.type
_entity.pdbx_description
1 polymer ?
#
loop_
_entity_poly.entity_id
_entity_poly.type
_entity_poly.pdbx_seq_one_letter_code
_entity_poly.pdbx_strand_id
1 'polypeptide(L)'
;MQRNLTPPEESGEQQEEQIKEPSTPEKEPDDPEKEQEGEEDLQPSDGDPELPAGDGEDERDPQTPEDGVQDPHREEIPENGSTSVPNEVPLQEIILLEESAVTMEQNGGTTEYDSVSAAIDATQAYNKDTNKGLYTITLNENLAEDVVIPEGRYIKIDLNGHTLTNKESHTIFNNSTRITIVDTSAEKTGVVDNISHGRGAVYNNINAAITLQGGTYTRSQEASTGSDASGSNSWYVLKNFGTMTIKDGVTVKFSDSNSGLYSSLIGNGWQNSSAAEAGSNGEPKPNAGGKQAKLTINGGTFTGGQITVKNDDYGELTITGGNFKQPGESRYAVYNANTATISGGTFTAESTVVGSDYFAGGANTGKLTISKGTFTSESSGTAISMGAGADLTLTGGTFQTRGDGSSYVISLAETATAEISGGSFPGAEAARVVNSSDAFRDGYGVVKNPDGSLSVGVKDESAEAVVIARDGSRTNYLTLSAAAKAAPAGSTVQLQKSLVLTSGISTVNYGVTIDLNGYDIDGTAVTSSDGAVALKTNYSSKPVDGVDSTMRLINSVSGQGGTIQAKLPVSVKSGNSTIPLPAEIGAGVTLVVLEGGTDAVKLDSSAYLLYSETAADYIANGGFRVSVGGVDRIYGSYANAVSAAGDNAVVTLLHDYTGSDKIYSGSRSGTLNLAGRTYTYTGSDAIVDVNYENVGLTIQNGTLMGTSPEADGAQVLYSNSSLTLEGVTVDVKEKISTASSPTAPM
;
A
#
# COMPACT_ATOMS: atom_id res chain seq x y z
N MET A 1 -38.88 -35.73 2.57
CA MET A 1 -38.70 -36.81 3.56
C MET A 1 -37.96 -36.21 4.75
N GLN A 2 -38.72 -35.98 5.80
CA GLN A 2 -38.24 -35.55 7.11
C GLN A 2 -37.47 -36.69 7.80
N ARG A 3 -36.46 -36.36 8.55
CA ARG A 3 -36.20 -37.03 9.84
C ARG A 3 -35.44 -36.06 10.77
N ASN A 4 -36.16 -35.64 11.79
CA ASN A 4 -35.68 -35.11 13.06
C ASN A 4 -34.82 -36.14 13.79
N LEU A 5 -33.82 -35.68 14.52
CA LEU A 5 -33.40 -36.32 15.78
C LEU A 5 -32.94 -35.22 16.75
N THR A 6 -33.64 -35.15 17.84
CA THR A 6 -33.48 -34.36 19.07
C THR A 6 -32.34 -34.93 19.94
N PRO A 7 -31.77 -34.15 20.91
CA PRO A 7 -30.70 -34.60 21.78
C PRO A 7 -31.25 -35.27 23.07
N PRO A 8 -30.42 -35.99 23.84
CA PRO A 8 -30.78 -36.41 25.18
C PRO A 8 -30.29 -35.41 26.23
N GLU A 9 -31.21 -35.10 27.14
CA GLU A 9 -30.99 -34.55 28.48
C GLU A 9 -30.46 -35.63 29.44
N GLU A 10 -29.89 -35.15 30.52
CA GLU A 10 -29.88 -35.56 31.94
C GLU A 10 -28.45 -35.58 32.47
N SER A 11 -28.19 -34.93 33.49
CA SER A 11 -28.65 -34.66 34.89
C SER A 11 -27.47 -34.99 35.82
N GLY A 12 -27.25 -34.16 36.77
CA GLY A 12 -26.79 -34.67 38.05
C GLY A 12 -25.62 -33.92 38.71
N GLU A 13 -26.05 -33.10 39.62
CA GLU A 13 -25.54 -32.90 41.00
C GLU A 13 -24.38 -31.99 41.30
N GLN A 14 -24.76 -31.01 42.09
CA GLN A 14 -24.03 -30.03 42.87
C GLN A 14 -23.04 -30.68 43.84
N GLN A 15 -21.86 -30.07 43.93
CA GLN A 15 -21.17 -29.94 45.25
C GLN A 15 -20.52 -28.58 45.31
N GLU A 16 -21.05 -27.76 46.24
CA GLU A 16 -20.42 -26.57 46.78
C GLU A 16 -19.13 -26.98 47.53
N GLU A 17 -18.04 -26.37 47.18
CA GLU A 17 -16.89 -26.26 48.10
C GLU A 17 -16.53 -24.78 48.27
N GLN A 18 -16.88 -24.30 49.48
CA GLN A 18 -16.41 -23.04 50.02
C GLN A 18 -14.90 -23.13 50.26
N ILE A 19 -14.14 -22.19 49.71
CA ILE A 19 -12.81 -21.91 50.19
C ILE A 19 -12.70 -20.44 50.53
N LYS A 20 -12.37 -20.26 51.81
CA LYS A 20 -12.13 -19.08 52.63
C LYS A 20 -11.25 -18.02 51.96
N GLU A 21 -11.64 -16.78 52.19
CA GLU A 21 -10.75 -15.60 52.18
C GLU A 21 -9.65 -15.75 53.25
N PRO A 22 -8.44 -15.24 53.01
CA PRO A 22 -7.54 -14.85 54.08
C PRO A 22 -7.52 -13.33 54.23
N SER A 23 -7.78 -12.99 55.45
CA SER A 23 -7.78 -11.72 56.15
C SER A 23 -6.52 -10.86 55.96
N THR A 24 -6.80 -9.55 55.85
CA THR A 24 -5.91 -8.40 56.08
C THR A 24 -5.14 -8.50 57.41
N PRO A 25 -3.92 -7.99 57.52
CA PRO A 25 -3.40 -7.50 58.80
C PRO A 25 -3.35 -5.97 58.84
N GLU A 26 -3.75 -5.54 59.99
CA GLU A 26 -3.89 -4.20 60.51
C GLU A 26 -2.56 -3.41 60.60
N LYS A 27 -2.80 -2.08 60.68
CA LYS A 27 -1.92 -0.94 60.89
C LYS A 27 -1.30 -0.88 62.30
N GLU A 28 -0.11 -0.22 62.29
CA GLU A 28 0.46 0.72 63.27
C GLU A 28 1.18 0.14 64.52
N PRO A 29 2.06 0.91 65.25
CA PRO A 29 2.42 2.35 65.17
C PRO A 29 3.91 2.77 65.38
N ASP A 30 4.14 4.07 65.11
CA ASP A 30 4.96 5.11 65.75
C ASP A 30 6.50 5.01 65.89
N ASP A 31 7.21 5.91 65.19
CA ASP A 31 7.99 7.12 65.55
C ASP A 31 8.86 7.09 66.87
N PRO A 32 9.84 7.95 67.08
CA PRO A 32 10.69 8.87 66.32
C PRO A 32 12.21 8.80 66.65
N GLU A 33 13.05 9.55 65.97
CA GLU A 33 14.10 10.48 66.40
C GLU A 33 15.08 10.81 65.28
N LYS A 34 15.06 12.03 64.91
CA LYS A 34 16.02 13.16 64.91
C LYS A 34 17.50 12.74 64.88
N GLU A 35 18.18 13.27 63.85
CA GLU A 35 19.32 14.22 64.17
C GLU A 35 19.62 15.06 62.88
N GLN A 36 19.79 16.34 63.19
CA GLN A 36 20.18 17.49 62.35
C GLN A 36 21.68 17.46 62.04
N GLU A 37 22.00 18.30 61.09
CA GLU A 37 23.20 19.12 60.82
C GLU A 37 23.79 18.77 59.44
N GLY A 38 24.11 19.70 58.55
CA GLY A 38 24.44 21.09 58.64
C GLY A 38 24.39 21.76 57.27
N GLU A 39 24.01 22.98 57.35
CA GLU A 39 24.14 23.97 56.30
C GLU A 39 25.61 24.24 55.95
N GLU A 40 25.96 24.34 54.69
CA GLU A 40 27.03 25.23 54.27
C GLU A 40 26.59 25.96 52.99
N ASP A 41 26.37 27.20 53.23
CA ASP A 41 26.17 28.35 52.38
C ASP A 41 27.49 28.65 51.63
N LEU A 42 27.46 28.73 50.31
CA LEU A 42 28.46 29.48 49.55
C LEU A 42 27.82 30.07 48.28
N GLN A 43 27.51 31.32 48.36
CA GLN A 43 27.31 32.26 47.25
C GLN A 43 28.64 32.92 46.83
N PRO A 44 28.67 33.75 45.79
CA PRO A 44 29.13 33.45 44.44
C PRO A 44 30.44 34.19 44.14
N SER A 45 31.17 33.78 43.14
CA SER A 45 32.28 34.59 42.63
C SER A 45 32.09 34.88 41.15
N ASP A 46 31.99 36.16 40.93
CA ASP A 46 32.15 36.91 39.68
C ASP A 46 33.45 36.50 38.96
N GLY A 47 33.37 36.43 37.66
CA GLY A 47 34.55 36.28 36.81
C GLY A 47 34.24 36.32 35.34
N ASP A 48 34.04 37.53 34.88
CA ASP A 48 34.12 37.90 33.46
C ASP A 48 35.57 37.90 33.00
N PRO A 49 35.91 37.43 31.83
CA PRO A 49 37.00 38.06 31.06
C PRO A 49 36.60 38.51 29.71
N GLU A 50 36.74 39.80 29.58
CA GLU A 50 37.10 40.68 28.48
C GLU A 50 37.32 40.10 27.09
N LEU A 51 36.65 40.75 26.14
CA LEU A 51 36.95 40.84 24.73
C LEU A 51 38.27 41.59 24.46
N PRO A 52 38.99 41.31 23.41
CA PRO A 52 39.81 42.31 22.78
C PRO A 52 39.10 42.93 21.57
N ALA A 53 39.14 44.24 21.55
CA ALA A 53 38.80 45.11 20.46
C ALA A 53 39.77 45.00 19.31
N GLY A 54 39.30 45.29 18.12
CA GLY A 54 40.10 45.45 16.90
C GLY A 54 39.24 46.02 15.79
N ASP A 55 39.25 47.29 15.76
CA ASP A 55 39.28 48.33 14.73
C ASP A 55 38.78 48.02 13.31
N GLY A 56 37.95 48.98 12.85
CA GLY A 56 38.12 49.58 11.54
C GLY A 56 36.87 49.69 10.68
N GLU A 57 36.19 50.83 10.79
CA GLU A 57 35.72 51.70 9.72
C GLU A 57 35.00 51.06 8.53
N ASP A 58 33.75 51.35 8.22
CA ASP A 58 33.36 52.54 7.46
C ASP A 58 31.81 52.66 7.38
N GLU A 59 31.37 53.83 7.71
CA GLU A 59 30.00 54.34 7.49
C GLU A 59 29.64 54.30 6.01
N ARG A 60 28.42 53.94 5.70
CA ARG A 60 27.60 54.72 4.75
C ARG A 60 26.12 54.31 4.80
N ASP A 61 25.39 55.14 5.45
CA ASP A 61 23.96 55.40 5.26
C ASP A 61 23.71 55.90 3.81
N PRO A 62 22.75 55.41 3.07
CA PRO A 62 22.19 56.15 1.95
C PRO A 62 20.84 56.74 2.33
N GLN A 63 20.92 58.04 2.46
CA GLN A 63 19.83 59.00 2.46
C GLN A 63 18.82 58.74 1.34
N THR A 64 17.54 58.89 1.72
CA THR A 64 16.40 59.24 0.84
C THR A 64 16.67 60.51 0.06
N PRO A 65 16.36 60.60 -1.23
CA PRO A 65 16.11 61.84 -1.89
C PRO A 65 14.61 62.19 -1.89
N GLU A 66 14.25 63.20 -1.17
CA GLU A 66 13.13 64.07 -1.50
C GLU A 66 13.51 64.84 -2.79
N ASP A 67 12.76 64.68 -3.83
CA ASP A 67 12.70 65.66 -4.89
C ASP A 67 11.26 65.92 -5.29
N GLY A 68 10.91 67.17 -5.02
CA GLY A 68 9.67 67.82 -5.39
C GLY A 68 9.57 67.98 -6.92
N VAL A 69 8.38 67.72 -7.40
CA VAL A 69 7.94 68.26 -8.69
C VAL A 69 6.69 69.09 -8.47
N GLN A 70 6.89 70.32 -8.79
CA GLN A 70 5.91 71.42 -8.81
C GLN A 70 4.74 71.09 -9.73
N ASP A 71 3.56 71.33 -9.23
CA ASP A 71 2.31 71.54 -9.98
C ASP A 71 2.32 72.96 -10.65
N PRO A 72 2.11 73.08 -11.96
CA PRO A 72 1.69 74.33 -12.53
C PRO A 72 0.33 74.11 -13.22
N HIS A 73 -0.65 74.79 -12.72
CA HIS A 73 -1.78 75.40 -13.40
C HIS A 73 -3.08 75.36 -12.56
N ARG A 74 -3.14 76.37 -11.71
CA ARG A 74 -4.38 76.86 -11.20
C ARG A 74 -4.80 78.04 -12.13
N GLU A 75 -5.77 77.80 -13.03
CA GLU A 75 -6.48 78.88 -13.69
C GLU A 75 -7.80 79.19 -12.96
N GLU A 76 -7.91 80.46 -12.59
CA GLU A 76 -9.10 81.08 -11.98
C GLU A 76 -10.23 81.16 -13.02
N ILE A 77 -11.46 80.83 -12.60
CA ILE A 77 -12.69 81.04 -13.37
C ILE A 77 -13.24 82.42 -13.06
N PRO A 78 -13.51 83.26 -14.05
CA PRO A 78 -14.30 84.48 -13.82
C PRO A 78 -15.80 84.18 -13.86
N GLU A 79 -16.49 84.69 -12.81
CA GLU A 79 -17.96 84.84 -12.83
C GLU A 79 -18.40 85.73 -13.94
N ASN A 80 -19.35 85.36 -14.76
CA ASN A 80 -20.60 86.06 -15.06
C ASN A 80 -21.32 85.42 -16.27
N GLY A 81 -22.66 85.31 -16.15
CA GLY A 81 -23.57 85.40 -17.28
C GLY A 81 -24.63 84.28 -17.37
N SER A 82 -25.72 84.59 -16.70
CA SER A 82 -27.06 84.02 -16.95
C SER A 82 -27.33 83.72 -18.45
N THR A 83 -27.86 82.50 -18.72
CA THR A 83 -29.17 82.29 -19.41
C THR A 83 -29.49 80.84 -19.66
N SER A 84 -30.77 80.53 -19.41
CA SER A 84 -31.64 79.48 -20.03
C SER A 84 -31.33 78.03 -19.81
N VAL A 85 -32.20 77.45 -19.04
CA VAL A 85 -32.48 75.95 -18.97
C VAL A 85 -32.91 75.45 -20.30
N PRO A 86 -32.41 74.26 -20.71
CA PRO A 86 -33.26 73.30 -21.35
C PRO A 86 -33.18 71.91 -20.72
N ASN A 87 -34.36 71.36 -20.49
CA ASN A 87 -34.74 69.96 -20.34
C ASN A 87 -33.92 69.05 -19.41
N GLU A 88 -34.57 68.78 -18.30
CA GLU A 88 -34.35 67.58 -17.51
C GLU A 88 -34.38 66.31 -18.40
N VAL A 89 -33.24 65.74 -18.56
CA VAL A 89 -33.14 64.33 -18.93
C VAL A 89 -33.45 63.57 -17.64
N PRO A 90 -34.45 62.66 -17.63
CA PRO A 90 -34.68 61.84 -16.43
C PRO A 90 -33.43 61.08 -16.15
N LEU A 91 -32.87 61.24 -14.94
CA LEU A 91 -31.91 60.32 -14.37
C LEU A 91 -32.59 58.95 -14.39
N GLN A 92 -32.21 58.07 -15.34
CA GLN A 92 -32.44 56.66 -15.18
C GLN A 92 -31.76 56.27 -13.89
N GLU A 93 -32.58 55.97 -12.90
CA GLU A 93 -32.16 55.28 -11.70
C GLU A 93 -31.40 54.04 -12.19
N ILE A 94 -30.08 54.03 -12.07
CA ILE A 94 -29.28 52.82 -12.23
C ILE A 94 -29.70 52.00 -11.01
N ILE A 95 -30.68 51.12 -11.22
CA ILE A 95 -30.94 50.03 -10.32
C ILE A 95 -29.65 49.20 -10.35
N LEU A 96 -28.77 49.43 -9.36
CA LEU A 96 -27.78 48.48 -9.01
C LEU A 96 -28.58 47.20 -8.62
N LEU A 97 -28.64 46.24 -9.53
CA LEU A 97 -29.05 44.90 -9.18
C LEU A 97 -28.07 44.48 -8.07
N GLU A 98 -28.52 44.45 -6.82
CA GLU A 98 -27.77 43.80 -5.76
C GLU A 98 -27.59 42.37 -6.24
N GLU A 99 -26.34 41.95 -6.43
CA GLU A 99 -26.05 40.53 -6.71
C GLU A 99 -26.61 39.72 -5.56
N SER A 100 -27.38 38.68 -5.86
CA SER A 100 -27.94 37.79 -4.84
C SER A 100 -26.83 37.10 -4.06
N ALA A 101 -27.01 36.96 -2.76
CA ALA A 101 -26.01 36.39 -1.87
C ALA A 101 -25.61 34.95 -2.22
N VAL A 102 -26.54 34.19 -2.81
CA VAL A 102 -26.39 32.78 -3.13
C VAL A 102 -27.07 32.42 -4.45
N THR A 103 -26.41 31.64 -5.24
CA THR A 103 -26.97 31.02 -6.45
C THR A 103 -27.15 29.53 -6.27
N MET A 104 -28.35 29.00 -6.57
CA MET A 104 -28.61 27.56 -6.58
C MET A 104 -28.86 27.05 -7.97
N GLU A 105 -28.09 26.08 -8.41
CA GLU A 105 -28.24 25.38 -9.68
C GLU A 105 -28.92 24.03 -9.50
N GLN A 106 -29.91 23.74 -10.36
CA GLN A 106 -30.55 22.45 -10.49
C GLN A 106 -30.89 22.15 -11.94
N ASN A 107 -30.41 21.06 -12.50
CA ASN A 107 -30.71 20.59 -13.87
C ASN A 107 -30.44 21.64 -14.95
N GLY A 108 -29.43 22.50 -14.76
CA GLY A 108 -29.07 23.58 -15.70
C GLY A 108 -29.93 24.85 -15.56
N GLY A 109 -30.86 24.89 -14.60
CA GLY A 109 -31.59 26.10 -14.22
C GLY A 109 -30.96 26.71 -12.95
N THR A 110 -30.87 28.04 -12.91
CA THR A 110 -30.31 28.82 -11.82
C THR A 110 -31.40 29.63 -11.12
N THR A 111 -31.36 29.65 -9.79
CA THR A 111 -32.26 30.45 -8.94
C THR A 111 -31.42 31.14 -7.89
N GLU A 112 -31.76 32.39 -7.61
CA GLU A 112 -31.06 33.27 -6.68
C GLU A 112 -31.76 33.30 -5.30
N TYR A 113 -30.95 33.39 -4.23
CA TYR A 113 -31.42 33.41 -2.86
C TYR A 113 -30.58 34.40 -2.00
N ASP A 114 -31.19 34.90 -0.94
CA ASP A 114 -30.55 35.82 0.00
C ASP A 114 -29.70 35.13 1.06
N SER A 115 -29.73 33.79 1.12
CA SER A 115 -28.95 32.99 2.07
C SER A 115 -28.81 31.54 1.65
N VAL A 116 -27.80 30.84 2.19
CA VAL A 116 -27.62 29.39 2.02
C VAL A 116 -28.80 28.65 2.62
N SER A 117 -29.31 29.08 3.78
CA SER A 117 -30.44 28.43 4.43
C SER A 117 -31.71 28.55 3.59
N ALA A 118 -32.00 29.70 2.97
CA ALA A 118 -33.14 29.89 2.08
C ALA A 118 -33.01 28.97 0.83
N ALA A 119 -31.83 28.87 0.27
CA ALA A 119 -31.57 27.95 -0.84
C ALA A 119 -31.79 26.48 -0.43
N ILE A 120 -31.31 26.07 0.75
CA ILE A 120 -31.52 24.71 1.29
C ILE A 120 -33.00 24.41 1.51
N ASP A 121 -33.75 25.35 2.08
CA ASP A 121 -35.19 25.21 2.34
C ASP A 121 -35.98 25.00 1.04
N ALA A 122 -35.55 25.60 -0.06
CA ALA A 122 -36.12 25.41 -1.38
C ALA A 122 -35.78 24.06 -2.02
N THR A 123 -34.80 23.31 -1.49
CA THR A 123 -34.42 21.99 -2.01
C THR A 123 -35.45 20.91 -1.68
N GLN A 124 -35.52 19.91 -2.49
CA GLN A 124 -36.32 18.70 -2.26
C GLN A 124 -35.46 17.52 -1.81
N ALA A 125 -36.08 16.54 -1.19
CA ALA A 125 -35.39 15.27 -0.89
C ALA A 125 -34.91 14.60 -2.19
N TYR A 126 -33.71 14.01 -2.15
CA TYR A 126 -33.16 13.29 -3.27
C TYR A 126 -33.98 12.05 -3.62
N ASN A 127 -34.36 11.95 -4.88
CA ASN A 127 -35.03 10.79 -5.42
C ASN A 127 -34.07 10.00 -6.32
N LYS A 128 -33.71 8.80 -5.87
CA LYS A 128 -32.77 7.91 -6.57
C LYS A 128 -33.29 7.44 -7.93
N ASP A 129 -34.61 7.19 -8.05
CA ASP A 129 -35.17 6.60 -9.25
C ASP A 129 -35.26 7.58 -10.42
N THR A 130 -35.40 8.87 -10.09
CA THR A 130 -35.48 9.95 -11.09
C THR A 130 -34.22 10.80 -11.16
N ASN A 131 -33.23 10.53 -10.31
CA ASN A 131 -32.02 11.37 -10.13
C ASN A 131 -32.34 12.86 -9.89
N LYS A 132 -33.50 13.15 -9.29
CA LYS A 132 -33.91 14.50 -8.94
C LYS A 132 -33.49 14.82 -7.49
N GLY A 133 -33.28 16.12 -7.24
CA GLY A 133 -32.87 16.62 -5.92
C GLY A 133 -31.37 16.70 -5.73
N LEU A 134 -30.58 16.78 -6.80
CA LEU A 134 -29.19 17.19 -6.80
C LEU A 134 -29.10 18.70 -7.02
N TYR A 135 -28.51 19.41 -6.06
CA TYR A 135 -28.38 20.86 -6.06
C TYR A 135 -26.92 21.27 -5.87
N THR A 136 -26.51 22.34 -6.55
CA THR A 136 -25.29 23.08 -6.27
C THR A 136 -25.67 24.44 -5.74
N ILE A 137 -25.19 24.79 -4.56
CA ILE A 137 -25.39 26.10 -3.91
C ILE A 137 -24.03 26.81 -3.89
N THR A 138 -23.93 27.93 -4.58
CA THR A 138 -22.69 28.70 -4.73
C THR A 138 -22.83 30.02 -3.98
N LEU A 139 -21.86 30.35 -3.14
CA LEU A 139 -21.77 31.64 -2.46
C LEU A 139 -21.28 32.70 -3.46
N ASN A 140 -21.95 33.86 -3.46
CA ASN A 140 -21.55 35.00 -4.27
C ASN A 140 -20.95 36.13 -3.42
N GLU A 141 -21.12 36.05 -2.09
CA GLU A 141 -20.55 36.96 -1.11
C GLU A 141 -20.26 36.27 0.22
N ASN A 142 -19.63 36.97 1.15
CA ASN A 142 -19.41 36.48 2.51
C ASN A 142 -20.73 36.51 3.30
N LEU A 143 -21.06 35.42 3.95
CA LEU A 143 -22.32 35.26 4.68
C LEU A 143 -22.11 34.90 6.14
N ALA A 144 -23.03 35.37 6.99
CA ALA A 144 -23.10 34.97 8.39
C ALA A 144 -24.46 34.32 8.66
N GLU A 145 -24.47 32.99 8.82
CA GLU A 145 -25.69 32.23 9.12
C GLU A 145 -25.39 30.86 9.71
N ASP A 146 -26.32 30.33 10.48
CA ASP A 146 -26.27 28.98 11.01
C ASP A 146 -26.93 28.02 10.01
N VAL A 147 -26.14 27.32 9.22
CA VAL A 147 -26.64 26.46 8.14
C VAL A 147 -26.99 25.09 8.68
N VAL A 148 -28.27 24.72 8.62
CA VAL A 148 -28.77 23.38 8.97
C VAL A 148 -29.16 22.63 7.70
N ILE A 149 -28.53 21.49 7.44
CA ILE A 149 -28.84 20.66 6.28
C ILE A 149 -29.75 19.50 6.74
N PRO A 150 -31.03 19.46 6.30
CA PRO A 150 -31.96 18.44 6.69
C PRO A 150 -31.62 17.08 6.12
N GLU A 151 -32.15 16.03 6.72
CA GLU A 151 -32.03 14.65 6.23
C GLU A 151 -32.56 14.51 4.78
N GLY A 152 -31.97 13.62 4.03
CA GLY A 152 -32.41 13.26 2.66
C GLY A 152 -32.01 14.23 1.57
N ARG A 153 -31.24 15.29 1.86
CA ARG A 153 -30.75 16.24 0.84
C ARG A 153 -29.53 15.71 0.11
N TYR A 154 -29.36 16.11 -1.16
CA TYR A 154 -28.16 15.90 -1.96
C TYR A 154 -27.68 17.26 -2.46
N ILE A 155 -26.71 17.83 -1.74
CA ILE A 155 -26.28 19.20 -1.94
C ILE A 155 -24.76 19.27 -2.06
N LYS A 156 -24.30 20.00 -3.05
CA LYS A 156 -22.94 20.51 -3.14
C LYS A 156 -22.97 21.99 -2.76
N ILE A 157 -22.22 22.39 -1.72
CA ILE A 157 -22.00 23.80 -1.35
C ILE A 157 -20.64 24.19 -1.91
N ASP A 158 -20.64 25.21 -2.73
CA ASP A 158 -19.44 25.83 -3.30
C ASP A 158 -19.15 27.15 -2.61
N LEU A 159 -18.05 27.20 -1.89
CA LEU A 159 -17.62 28.43 -1.20
C LEU A 159 -17.21 29.53 -2.16
N ASN A 160 -16.78 29.17 -3.38
CA ASN A 160 -16.44 30.10 -4.45
C ASN A 160 -15.55 31.29 -3.97
N GLY A 161 -14.62 31.03 -3.05
CA GLY A 161 -13.69 32.02 -2.50
C GLY A 161 -14.23 32.84 -1.34
N HIS A 162 -15.51 32.66 -0.97
CA HIS A 162 -16.18 33.45 0.07
C HIS A 162 -16.15 32.75 1.44
N THR A 163 -16.43 33.57 2.47
CA THR A 163 -16.47 33.11 3.85
C THR A 163 -17.92 32.87 4.29
N LEU A 164 -18.16 31.68 4.82
CA LEU A 164 -19.39 31.33 5.54
C LEU A 164 -19.08 31.29 7.04
N THR A 165 -19.65 32.23 7.80
CA THR A 165 -19.50 32.36 9.25
C THR A 165 -20.85 32.08 9.93
N ASN A 166 -20.86 31.51 11.13
CA ASN A 166 -22.08 31.30 11.88
C ASN A 166 -22.58 32.57 12.58
N LYS A 167 -23.77 32.51 13.15
CA LYS A 167 -24.34 33.52 14.07
C LYS A 167 -24.21 33.08 15.53
N GLU A 168 -24.80 31.97 15.88
CA GLU A 168 -24.90 31.50 17.28
C GLU A 168 -24.60 30.00 17.46
N SER A 169 -24.71 29.19 16.40
CA SER A 169 -24.60 27.72 16.45
C SER A 169 -23.39 27.20 15.67
N HIS A 170 -23.43 25.97 15.21
CA HIS A 170 -22.47 25.43 14.25
C HIS A 170 -22.64 26.15 12.91
N THR A 171 -21.55 26.44 12.23
CA THR A 171 -21.63 27.09 10.92
C THR A 171 -22.35 26.18 9.93
N ILE A 172 -21.99 24.87 9.92
CA ILE A 172 -22.72 23.86 9.15
C ILE A 172 -23.06 22.69 10.06
N PHE A 173 -24.35 22.46 10.24
CA PHE A 173 -24.91 21.29 10.94
C PHE A 173 -25.53 20.35 9.92
N ASN A 174 -24.86 19.19 9.68
CA ASN A 174 -25.28 18.25 8.66
C ASN A 174 -26.04 17.04 9.23
N ASN A 175 -27.28 16.83 8.76
CA ASN A 175 -28.08 15.62 9.01
C ASN A 175 -28.23 14.74 7.77
N SER A 176 -27.70 15.12 6.62
CA SER A 176 -27.88 14.39 5.37
C SER A 176 -26.69 13.48 5.04
N THR A 177 -26.93 12.47 4.19
CA THR A 177 -25.94 11.48 3.80
C THR A 177 -25.23 11.78 2.48
N ARG A 178 -25.53 12.94 1.82
CA ARG A 178 -25.02 13.25 0.48
C ARG A 178 -24.65 14.71 0.35
N ILE A 179 -23.72 15.15 1.20
CA ILE A 179 -23.24 16.52 1.22
C ILE A 179 -21.80 16.58 0.76
N THR A 180 -21.49 17.57 -0.07
CA THR A 180 -20.13 17.87 -0.50
C THR A 180 -19.90 19.36 -0.36
N ILE A 181 -18.77 19.75 0.25
CA ILE A 181 -18.31 21.15 0.30
C ILE A 181 -17.07 21.25 -0.59
N VAL A 182 -17.07 22.24 -1.46
CA VAL A 182 -15.98 22.55 -2.39
C VAL A 182 -15.63 24.03 -2.31
N ASP A 183 -14.50 24.39 -2.84
CA ASP A 183 -14.14 25.77 -3.18
C ASP A 183 -13.63 25.76 -4.61
N THR A 184 -14.44 26.25 -5.56
CA THR A 184 -14.08 26.26 -6.97
C THR A 184 -13.37 27.53 -7.40
N SER A 185 -13.24 28.54 -6.51
CA SER A 185 -12.50 29.76 -6.80
C SER A 185 -11.07 29.50 -7.28
N ALA A 186 -10.53 30.37 -8.10
CA ALA A 186 -9.17 30.23 -8.62
C ALA A 186 -8.12 30.24 -7.49
N GLU A 187 -8.30 31.13 -6.52
CA GLU A 187 -7.36 31.37 -5.42
C GLU A 187 -7.57 30.43 -4.22
N LYS A 188 -8.64 29.63 -4.23
CA LYS A 188 -8.98 28.70 -3.12
C LYS A 188 -9.08 29.40 -1.76
N THR A 189 -9.69 30.57 -1.71
CA THR A 189 -9.81 31.41 -0.51
C THR A 189 -11.08 31.16 0.29
N GLY A 190 -11.93 30.22 -0.12
CA GLY A 190 -13.17 29.89 0.56
C GLY A 190 -12.95 29.42 2.00
N VAL A 191 -13.74 29.95 2.94
CA VAL A 191 -13.61 29.69 4.37
C VAL A 191 -14.95 29.29 4.98
N VAL A 192 -14.93 28.28 5.84
CA VAL A 192 -16.02 27.99 6.80
C VAL A 192 -15.48 28.27 8.19
N ASP A 193 -15.92 29.39 8.79
CA ASP A 193 -15.48 29.82 10.09
C ASP A 193 -16.57 29.69 11.15
N ASN A 194 -16.18 29.42 12.39
CA ASN A 194 -17.08 29.45 13.53
C ASN A 194 -16.59 30.43 14.59
N ILE A 195 -17.47 31.34 15.02
CA ILE A 195 -17.17 32.38 16.00
C ILE A 195 -17.84 32.16 17.35
N SER A 196 -18.59 31.07 17.54
CA SER A 196 -19.37 30.82 18.74
C SER A 196 -18.69 29.88 19.70
N HIS A 197 -18.88 30.13 20.97
CA HIS A 197 -18.43 29.28 22.06
C HIS A 197 -19.04 27.87 21.97
N GLY A 198 -18.23 26.84 22.14
CA GLY A 198 -18.69 25.44 22.17
C GLY A 198 -19.31 24.94 20.85
N ARG A 199 -18.97 25.59 19.71
CA ARG A 199 -19.48 25.22 18.38
C ARG A 199 -18.32 25.08 17.40
N GLY A 200 -18.53 24.32 16.31
CA GLY A 200 -17.54 24.07 15.28
C GLY A 200 -17.96 24.53 13.90
N ALA A 201 -17.01 24.66 13.01
CA ALA A 201 -17.25 25.00 11.61
C ALA A 201 -18.14 23.95 10.93
N VAL A 202 -17.89 22.66 11.20
CA VAL A 202 -18.75 21.57 10.71
C VAL A 202 -19.06 20.58 11.83
N TYR A 203 -20.36 20.34 12.02
CA TYR A 203 -20.91 19.27 12.84
C TYR A 203 -21.59 18.25 11.93
N ASN A 204 -21.02 17.07 11.79
CA ASN A 204 -21.59 15.97 11.01
C ASN A 204 -22.28 15.00 11.96
N ASN A 205 -23.61 14.98 11.92
CA ASN A 205 -24.44 14.26 12.89
C ASN A 205 -24.39 12.73 12.68
N ILE A 206 -24.94 11.98 13.65
CA ILE A 206 -25.09 10.52 13.57
C ILE A 206 -25.89 10.17 12.31
N ASN A 207 -25.43 9.14 11.59
CA ASN A 207 -25.99 8.68 10.30
C ASN A 207 -25.81 9.66 9.13
N ALA A 208 -25.31 10.87 9.35
CA ALA A 208 -25.00 11.81 8.28
C ALA A 208 -23.68 11.46 7.57
N ALA A 209 -23.54 11.92 6.34
CA ALA A 209 -22.29 11.78 5.60
C ALA A 209 -21.95 13.07 4.84
N ILE A 210 -20.70 13.50 4.95
CA ILE A 210 -20.18 14.71 4.33
C ILE A 210 -18.81 14.46 3.72
N THR A 211 -18.57 15.07 2.56
CA THR A 211 -17.26 15.11 1.92
C THR A 211 -16.76 16.53 1.83
N LEU A 212 -15.56 16.80 2.36
CA LEU A 212 -14.87 18.07 2.23
C LEU A 212 -13.82 17.93 1.12
N GLN A 213 -13.92 18.74 0.07
CA GLN A 213 -13.05 18.68 -1.11
C GLN A 213 -12.26 19.96 -1.37
N GLY A 214 -12.44 20.99 -0.53
CA GLY A 214 -11.75 22.26 -0.60
C GLY A 214 -12.19 23.19 0.51
N GLY A 215 -11.58 24.37 0.58
CA GLY A 215 -11.85 25.40 1.57
C GLY A 215 -11.02 25.25 2.85
N THR A 216 -10.98 26.36 3.59
CA THR A 216 -10.37 26.46 4.91
C THR A 216 -11.44 26.37 5.97
N TYR A 217 -11.27 25.50 6.94
CA TYR A 217 -12.17 25.31 8.08
C TYR A 217 -11.46 25.81 9.33
N THR A 218 -12.10 26.72 10.07
CA THR A 218 -11.46 27.39 11.21
C THR A 218 -12.47 27.79 12.31
N ARG A 219 -11.94 28.21 13.45
CA ARG A 219 -12.65 28.89 14.54
C ARG A 219 -11.87 30.15 14.92
N SER A 220 -12.48 31.32 14.77
CA SER A 220 -11.73 32.60 14.80
C SER A 220 -11.82 33.38 16.09
N GLN A 221 -12.92 33.31 16.83
CA GLN A 221 -13.12 34.24 17.94
C GLN A 221 -13.01 33.64 19.34
N GLU A 222 -13.09 32.34 19.49
CA GLU A 222 -13.01 31.76 20.81
C GLU A 222 -11.56 31.56 21.23
N ALA A 223 -11.14 32.31 22.24
CA ALA A 223 -9.90 32.02 22.93
C ALA A 223 -10.16 31.02 24.05
N SER A 224 -9.52 29.86 23.99
CA SER A 224 -9.43 28.97 25.14
C SER A 224 -8.47 29.59 26.15
N THR A 225 -8.99 30.00 27.29
CA THR A 225 -8.18 30.58 28.38
C THR A 225 -7.78 29.47 29.39
N GLY A 226 -6.81 29.75 30.25
CA GLY A 226 -6.42 28.82 31.31
C GLY A 226 -7.55 28.44 32.27
N SER A 227 -8.54 29.34 32.46
CA SER A 227 -9.76 29.05 33.24
C SER A 227 -10.70 28.10 32.52
N ASP A 228 -10.58 27.95 31.20
CA ASP A 228 -11.34 27.03 30.36
C ASP A 228 -10.67 25.69 30.22
N ALA A 229 -9.53 25.49 30.85
CA ALA A 229 -8.82 24.23 30.92
C ALA A 229 -9.68 23.09 31.53
N SER A 230 -10.78 23.42 32.19
CA SER A 230 -11.83 22.47 32.56
C SER A 230 -12.57 21.89 31.35
N GLY A 231 -12.30 22.34 30.13
CA GLY A 231 -12.86 21.83 28.88
C GLY A 231 -14.21 22.40 28.47
N SER A 232 -14.79 23.33 29.25
CA SER A 232 -16.11 23.87 28.98
C SER A 232 -16.17 24.75 27.74
N ASN A 233 -15.07 25.41 27.38
CA ASN A 233 -15.00 26.31 26.23
C ASN A 233 -14.32 25.69 25.00
N SER A 234 -13.71 24.54 25.16
CA SER A 234 -12.95 23.89 24.08
C SER A 234 -13.87 23.15 23.14
N TRP A 235 -13.78 23.46 21.85
CA TRP A 235 -14.52 22.74 20.84
C TRP A 235 -13.70 22.50 19.58
N TYR A 236 -14.10 21.46 18.84
CA TYR A 236 -13.45 21.05 17.60
C TYR A 236 -13.78 22.01 16.46
N VAL A 237 -12.88 22.20 15.51
CA VAL A 237 -13.21 22.83 14.23
C VAL A 237 -14.13 21.92 13.43
N LEU A 238 -13.78 20.65 13.32
CA LEU A 238 -14.62 19.62 12.71
C LEU A 238 -15.02 18.57 13.76
N LYS A 239 -16.31 18.32 13.90
CA LYS A 239 -16.83 17.24 14.74
C LYS A 239 -17.61 16.24 13.90
N ASN A 240 -17.22 14.97 13.94
CA ASN A 240 -17.83 13.90 13.17
C ASN A 240 -18.41 12.82 14.08
N PHE A 241 -19.70 12.60 13.96
CA PHE A 241 -20.42 11.48 14.56
C PHE A 241 -20.97 10.50 13.51
N GLY A 242 -20.91 10.85 12.24
CA GLY A 242 -21.34 10.08 11.10
C GLY A 242 -20.16 9.58 10.25
N THR A 243 -20.26 9.80 8.95
CA THR A 243 -19.19 9.51 7.99
C THR A 243 -18.66 10.81 7.43
N MET A 244 -17.37 11.07 7.58
CA MET A 244 -16.70 12.26 7.01
C MET A 244 -15.53 11.81 6.16
N THR A 245 -15.44 12.37 4.95
CA THR A 245 -14.29 12.20 4.06
C THR A 245 -13.64 13.55 3.79
N ILE A 246 -12.33 13.66 4.02
CA ILE A 246 -11.55 14.87 3.75
C ILE A 246 -10.56 14.54 2.62
N LYS A 247 -10.55 15.38 1.58
CA LYS A 247 -9.70 15.23 0.41
C LYS A 247 -8.60 16.28 0.34
N ASP A 248 -7.74 16.17 -0.66
CA ASP A 248 -6.75 17.19 -0.97
C ASP A 248 -7.42 18.56 -1.23
N GLY A 249 -6.69 19.64 -0.93
CA GLY A 249 -7.20 21.02 -1.06
C GLY A 249 -7.97 21.51 0.15
N VAL A 250 -8.20 20.67 1.18
CA VAL A 250 -8.81 21.10 2.45
C VAL A 250 -7.72 21.57 3.41
N THR A 251 -7.95 22.73 4.05
CA THR A 251 -7.15 23.21 5.18
C THR A 251 -8.00 23.25 6.44
N VAL A 252 -7.51 22.66 7.53
CA VAL A 252 -8.17 22.76 8.85
C VAL A 252 -7.17 23.34 9.84
N LYS A 253 -7.52 24.47 10.44
CA LYS A 253 -6.65 25.16 11.40
C LYS A 253 -7.48 25.99 12.38
N PHE A 254 -6.91 26.37 13.50
CA PHE A 254 -7.43 27.51 14.24
C PHE A 254 -6.98 28.82 13.56
N SER A 255 -7.79 29.86 13.67
CA SER A 255 -7.38 31.17 13.18
C SER A 255 -6.30 31.77 14.09
N ASP A 256 -5.63 32.81 13.62
CA ASP A 256 -4.59 33.51 14.38
C ASP A 256 -5.11 34.17 15.67
N SER A 257 -6.41 34.44 15.76
CA SER A 257 -7.08 34.96 16.94
C SER A 257 -7.42 33.88 18.00
N ASN A 258 -7.32 32.61 17.66
CA ASN A 258 -7.57 31.48 18.55
C ASN A 258 -6.33 30.59 18.65
N SER A 259 -5.70 30.54 19.81
CA SER A 259 -4.50 29.71 20.02
C SER A 259 -4.74 28.20 19.86
N GLY A 260 -5.99 27.74 19.99
CA GLY A 260 -6.36 26.32 19.91
C GLY A 260 -5.73 25.41 20.97
N LEU A 261 -5.12 26.00 22.02
CA LEU A 261 -4.33 25.23 23.00
C LEU A 261 -5.14 24.21 23.79
N TYR A 262 -6.41 24.47 24.02
CA TYR A 262 -7.28 23.60 24.82
C TYR A 262 -8.33 22.84 24.01
N SER A 263 -8.34 22.99 22.70
CA SER A 263 -9.23 22.30 21.79
C SER A 263 -8.48 21.36 20.85
N SER A 264 -9.05 20.20 20.58
CA SER A 264 -8.59 19.39 19.44
C SER A 264 -9.11 19.96 18.13
N LEU A 265 -8.36 19.81 17.03
CA LEU A 265 -8.75 20.39 15.76
C LEU A 265 -9.91 19.57 15.13
N ILE A 266 -9.76 18.24 15.07
CA ILE A 266 -10.78 17.33 14.55
C ILE A 266 -11.13 16.30 15.62
N GLY A 267 -12.43 16.10 15.87
CA GLY A 267 -12.95 15.04 16.74
C GLY A 267 -13.77 14.04 15.94
N ASN A 268 -13.41 12.75 16.03
CA ASN A 268 -14.13 11.65 15.39
C ASN A 268 -14.70 10.72 16.46
N GLY A 269 -16.01 10.58 16.49
CA GLY A 269 -16.71 9.76 17.49
C GLY A 269 -16.93 10.50 18.82
N TRP A 270 -17.15 9.74 19.85
CA TRP A 270 -17.43 10.23 21.21
C TRP A 270 -16.86 9.29 22.27
N GLN A 271 -16.71 9.80 23.47
CA GLN A 271 -16.17 9.09 24.61
C GLN A 271 -17.27 8.33 25.36
N ASN A 272 -17.01 7.08 25.73
CA ASN A 272 -18.01 6.21 26.37
C ASN A 272 -18.31 6.54 27.84
N SER A 273 -17.41 7.21 28.54
CA SER A 273 -17.57 7.47 29.99
C SER A 273 -18.84 8.22 30.36
N SER A 274 -19.42 8.93 29.39
CA SER A 274 -20.67 9.65 29.51
C SER A 274 -21.83 8.98 28.75
N ALA A 275 -21.72 7.72 28.41
CA ALA A 275 -22.72 7.00 27.60
C ALA A 275 -24.12 6.98 28.21
N ALA A 276 -24.23 7.21 29.51
CA ALA A 276 -25.53 7.29 30.18
C ALA A 276 -26.27 8.61 29.93
N GLU A 277 -25.57 9.70 29.58
CA GLU A 277 -26.17 11.02 29.46
C GLU A 277 -25.77 11.73 28.18
N ALA A 278 -26.71 12.48 27.59
CA ALA A 278 -26.37 13.42 26.53
C ALA A 278 -25.30 14.39 27.06
N GLY A 279 -24.25 14.67 26.27
CA GLY A 279 -23.25 15.65 26.64
C GLY A 279 -23.92 16.96 27.07
N SER A 280 -23.27 17.71 27.94
CA SER A 280 -23.79 18.98 28.47
C SER A 280 -24.21 19.98 27.38
N ASN A 281 -23.81 19.74 26.14
CA ASN A 281 -24.07 20.56 24.96
C ASN A 281 -25.18 19.97 24.04
N GLY A 282 -25.96 18.99 24.49
CA GLY A 282 -27.00 18.38 23.66
C GLY A 282 -26.47 17.42 22.58
N GLU A 283 -25.22 16.98 22.70
CA GLU A 283 -24.66 15.97 21.80
C GLU A 283 -25.50 14.69 21.85
N PRO A 284 -25.77 14.07 20.69
CA PRO A 284 -26.55 12.84 20.67
C PRO A 284 -25.80 11.73 21.40
N LYS A 285 -26.52 10.96 22.20
CA LYS A 285 -25.98 9.75 22.82
C LYS A 285 -25.50 8.78 21.73
N PRO A 286 -24.36 8.11 21.95
CA PRO A 286 -24.02 6.95 21.16
C PRO A 286 -25.22 6.01 21.19
N ASN A 287 -25.72 5.69 20.03
CA ASN A 287 -26.86 4.86 19.92
C ASN A 287 -26.49 3.45 20.45
N ALA A 288 -27.41 2.84 21.18
CA ALA A 288 -27.32 1.49 21.72
C ALA A 288 -27.04 0.39 20.66
N GLY A 289 -26.97 0.73 19.37
CA GLY A 289 -26.64 -0.17 18.27
C GLY A 289 -25.16 -0.19 17.84
N GLY A 290 -24.24 0.44 18.58
CA GLY A 290 -22.80 0.33 18.33
C GLY A 290 -22.31 0.94 17.00
N LYS A 291 -23.03 1.91 16.43
CA LYS A 291 -22.56 2.59 15.22
C LYS A 291 -21.35 3.46 15.55
N GLN A 292 -20.31 3.29 14.79
CA GLN A 292 -19.07 4.06 14.92
C GLN A 292 -19.04 5.22 13.93
N ALA A 293 -18.52 6.36 14.36
CA ALA A 293 -18.17 7.45 13.47
C ALA A 293 -17.01 7.04 12.56
N LYS A 294 -17.07 7.41 11.29
CA LYS A 294 -16.04 7.08 10.31
C LYS A 294 -15.42 8.32 9.74
N LEU A 295 -14.11 8.50 9.97
CA LEU A 295 -13.33 9.59 9.40
C LEU A 295 -12.28 9.02 8.44
N THR A 296 -12.35 9.46 7.18
CA THR A 296 -11.36 9.14 6.17
C THR A 296 -10.67 10.41 5.72
N ILE A 297 -9.34 10.47 5.85
CA ILE A 297 -8.49 11.58 5.41
C ILE A 297 -7.59 11.09 4.30
N ASN A 298 -7.85 11.57 3.08
CA ASN A 298 -7.08 11.19 1.91
C ASN A 298 -5.98 12.22 1.57
N GLY A 299 -6.09 13.43 2.12
CA GLY A 299 -5.16 14.54 1.90
C GLY A 299 -5.56 15.76 2.72
N GLY A 300 -4.97 16.91 2.41
CA GLY A 300 -5.24 18.17 3.10
C GLY A 300 -4.14 18.60 4.07
N THR A 301 -4.31 19.78 4.67
CA THR A 301 -3.36 20.37 5.64
C THR A 301 -4.06 20.65 6.97
N PHE A 302 -3.48 20.15 8.04
CA PHE A 302 -4.05 20.18 9.39
C PHE A 302 -3.03 20.78 10.35
N THR A 303 -3.34 21.94 10.96
CA THR A 303 -2.37 22.63 11.81
C THR A 303 -3.03 23.10 13.11
N GLY A 304 -2.43 22.72 14.21
CA GLY A 304 -2.82 23.18 15.54
C GLY A 304 -3.71 22.22 16.30
N GLY A 305 -4.34 22.78 17.34
CA GLY A 305 -5.10 22.04 18.32
C GLY A 305 -4.25 21.36 19.38
N GLN A 306 -4.85 21.06 20.52
CA GLN A 306 -4.23 20.22 21.54
C GLN A 306 -3.90 18.83 20.99
N ILE A 307 -4.80 18.30 20.17
CA ILE A 307 -4.63 17.10 19.35
C ILE A 307 -5.13 17.49 17.96
N THR A 308 -4.33 17.24 16.92
CA THR A 308 -4.75 17.62 15.57
C THR A 308 -5.89 16.70 15.10
N VAL A 309 -5.79 15.39 15.26
CA VAL A 309 -6.89 14.44 14.98
C VAL A 309 -7.11 13.54 16.19
N LYS A 310 -8.27 13.70 16.84
CA LYS A 310 -8.70 12.88 17.97
C LYS A 310 -9.72 11.84 17.50
N ASN A 311 -9.37 10.57 17.61
CA ASN A 311 -10.26 9.44 17.36
C ASN A 311 -10.69 8.86 18.70
N ASP A 312 -11.95 9.08 19.06
CA ASP A 312 -12.53 8.68 20.34
C ASP A 312 -12.97 7.20 20.35
N ASP A 313 -13.50 6.71 21.47
CA ASP A 313 -13.92 5.30 21.69
C ASP A 313 -14.84 4.73 20.62
N TYR A 314 -15.67 5.56 19.99
CA TYR A 314 -16.61 5.17 18.93
C TYR A 314 -16.22 5.80 17.59
N GLY A 315 -14.91 5.88 17.31
CA GLY A 315 -14.37 6.40 16.07
C GLY A 315 -13.57 5.33 15.30
N GLU A 316 -13.81 5.22 14.01
CA GLU A 316 -12.92 4.56 13.05
C GLU A 316 -12.19 5.62 12.24
N LEU A 317 -10.86 5.61 12.25
CA LEU A 317 -10.02 6.57 11.54
C LEU A 317 -9.21 5.87 10.44
N THR A 318 -9.27 6.42 9.23
CA THR A 318 -8.41 6.00 8.12
C THR A 318 -7.69 7.23 7.57
N ILE A 319 -6.35 7.18 7.51
CA ILE A 319 -5.51 8.22 6.91
C ILE A 319 -4.68 7.60 5.79
N THR A 320 -4.86 8.12 4.57
CA THR A 320 -4.10 7.69 3.40
C THR A 320 -3.14 8.77 2.88
N GLY A 321 -3.28 10.01 3.36
CA GLY A 321 -2.45 11.17 2.99
C GLY A 321 -2.72 12.38 3.86
N GLY A 322 -2.09 13.50 3.55
CA GLY A 322 -2.23 14.78 4.25
C GLY A 322 -1.02 15.18 5.08
N ASN A 323 -0.99 16.45 5.48
CA ASN A 323 0.06 17.05 6.30
C ASN A 323 -0.53 17.46 7.65
N PHE A 324 -0.02 16.87 8.72
CA PHE A 324 -0.49 17.10 10.08
C PHE A 324 0.61 17.74 10.92
N LYS A 325 0.34 18.91 11.46
CA LYS A 325 1.29 19.64 12.32
C LYS A 325 0.66 20.01 13.65
N GLN A 326 1.19 19.46 14.71
CA GLN A 326 0.84 19.80 16.09
C GLN A 326 2.00 20.57 16.72
N PRO A 327 1.88 21.89 16.90
CA PRO A 327 3.00 22.74 17.33
C PRO A 327 3.16 22.89 18.85
N GLY A 328 2.35 22.25 19.66
CA GLY A 328 2.35 22.44 21.12
C GLY A 328 3.07 21.35 21.90
N GLU A 329 3.63 21.71 23.05
CA GLU A 329 4.60 20.92 23.84
C GLU A 329 4.09 19.62 24.49
N SER A 330 2.87 19.20 24.40
CA SER A 330 2.45 18.03 25.22
C SER A 330 1.38 17.18 24.61
N ARG A 331 1.24 17.18 23.27
CA ARG A 331 0.09 16.54 22.64
C ARG A 331 0.45 15.86 21.34
N TYR A 332 -0.52 15.19 20.75
CA TYR A 332 -0.38 14.30 19.61
C TYR A 332 -0.82 14.97 18.32
N ALA A 333 -0.17 14.67 17.22
CA ALA A 333 -0.75 14.91 15.90
C ALA A 333 -1.97 14.00 15.67
N VAL A 334 -1.89 12.73 16.13
CA VAL A 334 -3.02 11.80 16.12
C VAL A 334 -3.14 11.13 17.49
N TYR A 335 -4.33 11.15 18.06
CA TYR A 335 -4.67 10.36 19.25
C TYR A 335 -5.77 9.37 18.90
N ASN A 336 -5.58 8.11 19.27
CA ASN A 336 -6.50 7.03 18.93
C ASN A 336 -6.92 6.23 20.16
N ALA A 337 -8.22 6.26 20.48
CA ALA A 337 -8.81 5.46 21.55
C ALA A 337 -9.61 4.24 21.04
N ASN A 338 -9.72 4.03 19.72
CA ASN A 338 -10.39 2.89 19.16
C ASN A 338 -9.59 2.30 17.98
N THR A 339 -10.04 2.45 16.75
CA THR A 339 -9.37 1.87 15.59
C THR A 339 -8.85 2.95 14.67
N ALA A 340 -7.55 2.93 14.37
CA ALA A 340 -6.92 3.82 13.41
C ALA A 340 -6.03 3.04 12.42
N THR A 341 -6.15 3.38 11.14
CA THR A 341 -5.31 2.86 10.07
C THR A 341 -4.64 4.02 9.35
N ILE A 342 -3.30 4.01 9.30
CA ILE A 342 -2.48 5.02 8.63
C ILE A 342 -1.66 4.33 7.53
N SER A 343 -1.92 4.70 6.29
CA SER A 343 -1.22 4.18 5.11
C SER A 343 -0.52 5.25 4.28
N GLY A 344 -0.40 6.48 4.80
CA GLY A 344 0.29 7.61 4.18
C GLY A 344 0.20 8.86 5.03
N GLY A 345 0.73 9.98 4.53
CA GLY A 345 0.74 11.27 5.20
C GLY A 345 2.05 11.63 5.88
N THR A 346 2.18 12.90 6.23
CA THR A 346 3.30 13.48 6.98
C THR A 346 2.79 14.05 8.29
N PHE A 347 3.36 13.60 9.38
CA PHE A 347 2.95 13.95 10.74
C PHE A 347 4.13 14.56 11.47
N THR A 348 3.94 15.75 11.99
CA THR A 348 4.94 16.45 12.79
C THR A 348 4.30 16.91 14.09
N ALA A 349 4.94 16.58 15.21
CA ALA A 349 4.53 17.05 16.51
C ALA A 349 5.75 17.53 17.29
N GLU A 350 5.54 18.50 18.18
CA GLU A 350 6.61 18.94 19.09
C GLU A 350 7.02 17.80 20.03
N SER A 351 6.06 17.04 20.53
CA SER A 351 6.28 15.88 21.40
C SER A 351 5.99 14.56 20.67
N THR A 352 5.16 13.70 21.22
CA THR A 352 4.77 12.41 20.64
C THR A 352 3.86 12.61 19.45
N VAL A 353 4.16 11.94 18.33
CA VAL A 353 3.40 12.15 17.09
C VAL A 353 2.07 11.41 17.11
N VAL A 354 2.09 10.12 17.45
CA VAL A 354 0.89 9.29 17.53
C VAL A 354 0.78 8.67 18.91
N GLY A 355 -0.32 8.95 19.61
CA GLY A 355 -0.70 8.27 20.83
C GLY A 355 -1.86 7.32 20.58
N SER A 356 -1.79 6.11 21.11
CA SER A 356 -2.90 5.16 21.09
C SER A 356 -3.07 4.55 22.47
N ASP A 357 -4.21 4.82 23.08
CA ASP A 357 -4.48 4.49 24.47
C ASP A 357 -6.00 4.30 24.66
N TYR A 358 -6.43 3.95 25.87
CA TYR A 358 -7.81 4.07 26.24
C TYR A 358 -8.06 5.44 26.92
N PHE A 359 -9.20 6.02 26.70
CA PHE A 359 -9.62 7.18 27.48
C PHE A 359 -10.04 6.72 28.89
N ALA A 360 -9.65 7.45 29.94
CA ALA A 360 -10.11 7.17 31.29
C ALA A 360 -11.63 7.05 31.34
N GLY A 361 -12.15 5.85 31.63
CA GLY A 361 -13.58 5.53 31.54
C GLY A 361 -14.08 5.12 30.14
N GLY A 362 -13.20 5.01 29.14
CA GLY A 362 -13.51 4.50 27.81
C GLY A 362 -13.78 2.99 27.78
N ALA A 363 -14.51 2.52 26.77
CA ALA A 363 -14.83 1.11 26.60
C ALA A 363 -13.83 0.37 25.71
N ASN A 364 -13.07 1.09 24.89
CA ASN A 364 -12.19 0.54 23.89
C ASN A 364 -10.74 0.90 24.18
N THR A 365 -9.85 -0.02 23.84
CA THR A 365 -8.41 0.21 23.82
C THR A 365 -7.97 0.50 22.42
N GLY A 366 -7.02 1.42 22.22
CA GLY A 366 -6.57 1.84 20.91
C GLY A 366 -5.93 0.72 20.10
N LYS A 367 -6.45 0.49 18.88
CA LYS A 367 -5.85 -0.37 17.88
C LYS A 367 -5.29 0.50 16.76
N LEU A 368 -3.98 0.42 16.54
CA LEU A 368 -3.26 1.25 15.59
C LEU A 368 -2.56 0.40 14.55
N THR A 369 -2.89 0.60 13.29
CA THR A 369 -2.19 -0.03 12.16
C THR A 369 -1.49 1.04 11.34
N ILE A 370 -0.16 0.90 11.14
CA ILE A 370 0.64 1.79 10.30
C ILE A 370 1.38 0.97 9.25
N SER A 371 1.17 1.32 7.99
CA SER A 371 1.87 0.69 6.86
C SER A 371 2.77 1.64 6.07
N LYS A 372 2.51 2.94 6.13
CA LYS A 372 3.31 4.00 5.49
C LYS A 372 3.10 5.33 6.23
N GLY A 373 3.86 6.34 5.84
CA GLY A 373 3.82 7.70 6.39
C GLY A 373 5.16 8.12 6.96
N THR A 374 5.32 9.43 7.20
CA THR A 374 6.49 10.01 7.86
C THR A 374 6.06 10.66 9.16
N PHE A 375 6.69 10.27 10.25
CA PHE A 375 6.35 10.68 11.60
C PHE A 375 7.58 11.34 12.24
N THR A 376 7.49 12.64 12.54
CA THR A 376 8.59 13.43 13.09
C THR A 376 8.21 14.01 14.43
N SER A 377 8.93 13.62 15.48
CA SER A 377 8.91 14.27 16.79
C SER A 377 10.04 15.30 16.85
N GLU A 378 9.71 16.57 17.11
CA GLU A 378 10.68 17.67 17.01
C GLU A 378 11.52 17.84 18.29
N SER A 379 10.99 17.55 19.46
CA SER A 379 11.73 17.71 20.73
C SER A 379 11.76 16.47 21.60
N SER A 380 10.75 15.61 21.58
CA SER A 380 10.79 14.37 22.35
C SER A 380 11.34 13.21 21.54
N GLY A 381 11.89 12.21 22.21
CA GLY A 381 12.40 11.04 21.53
C GLY A 381 11.35 10.04 21.04
N THR A 382 10.04 10.27 21.23
CA THR A 382 8.99 9.26 20.99
C THR A 382 8.10 9.67 19.82
N ALA A 383 8.09 8.86 18.75
CA ALA A 383 7.18 9.04 17.64
C ALA A 383 5.82 8.34 17.87
N ILE A 384 5.82 7.14 18.45
CA ILE A 384 4.61 6.37 18.76
C ILE A 384 4.59 6.03 20.25
N SER A 385 3.48 6.31 20.93
CA SER A 385 3.22 5.90 22.31
C SER A 385 1.97 5.04 22.38
N MET A 386 2.12 3.80 22.84
CA MET A 386 1.02 2.86 23.03
C MET A 386 0.74 2.71 24.53
N GLY A 387 -0.45 3.11 24.94
CA GLY A 387 -0.92 2.98 26.32
C GLY A 387 -1.28 1.56 26.72
N ALA A 388 -1.68 1.37 27.97
CA ALA A 388 -2.02 0.06 28.51
C ALA A 388 -3.18 -0.60 27.73
N GLY A 389 -2.98 -1.85 27.33
CA GLY A 389 -3.95 -2.64 26.56
C GLY A 389 -4.13 -2.21 25.10
N ALA A 390 -3.38 -1.23 24.61
CA ALA A 390 -3.39 -0.83 23.22
C ALA A 390 -2.63 -1.84 22.33
N ASP A 391 -2.98 -1.89 21.05
CA ASP A 391 -2.45 -2.86 20.09
C ASP A 391 -1.89 -2.15 18.86
N LEU A 392 -0.63 -2.44 18.50
CA LEU A 392 0.10 -1.87 17.37
C LEU A 392 0.42 -2.92 16.31
N THR A 393 -0.02 -2.68 15.08
CA THR A 393 0.50 -3.38 13.91
C THR A 393 1.32 -2.40 13.06
N LEU A 394 2.62 -2.64 12.94
CA LEU A 394 3.53 -1.78 12.18
C LEU A 394 4.23 -2.57 11.07
N THR A 395 3.90 -2.24 9.82
CA THR A 395 4.46 -2.91 8.63
C THR A 395 5.32 -1.99 7.77
N GLY A 396 5.40 -0.69 8.10
CA GLY A 396 6.18 0.30 7.36
C GLY A 396 6.07 1.70 7.94
N GLY A 397 6.59 2.70 7.23
CA GLY A 397 6.66 4.09 7.66
C GLY A 397 8.08 4.52 8.06
N THR A 398 8.28 5.83 8.17
CA THR A 398 9.54 6.45 8.59
C THR A 398 9.33 7.22 9.90
N PHE A 399 10.11 6.92 10.92
CA PHE A 399 9.98 7.46 12.26
C PHE A 399 11.24 8.20 12.65
N GLN A 400 11.13 9.52 12.76
CA GLN A 400 12.24 10.41 13.12
C GLN A 400 11.98 11.06 14.48
N THR A 401 13.00 11.08 15.31
CA THR A 401 12.97 11.78 16.58
C THR A 401 14.19 12.69 16.68
N ARG A 402 13.99 13.91 17.17
CA ARG A 402 15.05 14.92 17.33
C ARG A 402 15.42 15.14 18.80
N GLY A 403 14.92 14.30 19.70
CA GLY A 403 15.27 14.34 21.13
C GLY A 403 16.72 13.90 21.38
N ASP A 404 17.12 13.97 22.64
CA ASP A 404 18.45 13.65 23.16
C ASP A 404 18.87 12.16 23.06
N GLY A 405 18.05 11.33 22.42
CA GLY A 405 18.28 9.88 22.28
C GLY A 405 17.99 9.07 23.56
N SER A 406 17.48 9.70 24.63
CA SER A 406 17.16 9.00 25.88
C SER A 406 15.85 8.19 25.78
N SER A 407 14.93 8.59 24.92
CA SER A 407 13.60 7.98 24.75
C SER A 407 13.60 6.87 23.70
N TYR A 408 12.59 6.02 23.75
CA TYR A 408 12.31 5.05 22.69
C TYR A 408 11.49 5.69 21.57
N VAL A 409 11.82 5.40 20.31
CA VAL A 409 11.07 5.88 19.16
C VAL A 409 9.63 5.35 19.18
N ILE A 410 9.48 4.07 19.58
CA ILE A 410 8.20 3.41 19.86
C ILE A 410 8.18 3.02 21.31
N SER A 411 7.29 3.63 22.10
CA SER A 411 7.11 3.35 23.52
C SER A 411 5.84 2.54 23.75
N LEU A 412 5.98 1.38 24.36
CA LEU A 412 4.89 0.47 24.70
C LEU A 412 4.71 0.44 26.21
N ALA A 413 3.50 0.63 26.70
CA ALA A 413 3.16 0.34 28.09
C ALA A 413 3.24 -1.17 28.38
N GLU A 414 3.35 -1.56 29.62
CA GLU A 414 3.56 -2.95 30.05
C GLU A 414 2.53 -3.95 29.46
N THR A 415 1.28 -3.53 29.32
CA THR A 415 0.20 -4.38 28.79
C THR A 415 -0.16 -4.07 27.33
N ALA A 416 0.59 -3.17 26.68
CA ALA A 416 0.43 -2.94 25.26
C ALA A 416 1.01 -4.10 24.44
N THR A 417 0.35 -4.43 23.34
CA THR A 417 0.83 -5.44 22.39
C THR A 417 1.31 -4.79 21.11
N ALA A 418 2.27 -5.43 20.43
CA ALA A 418 2.74 -4.95 19.15
C ALA A 418 3.15 -6.11 18.22
N GLU A 419 2.92 -5.94 16.92
CA GLU A 419 3.46 -6.77 15.85
C GLU A 419 4.20 -5.87 14.86
N ILE A 420 5.52 -5.76 15.02
CA ILE A 420 6.37 -4.90 14.20
C ILE A 420 7.12 -5.76 13.17
N SER A 421 6.86 -5.54 11.88
CA SER A 421 7.51 -6.24 10.77
C SER A 421 8.07 -5.30 9.70
N GLY A 422 8.09 -3.98 9.97
CA GLY A 422 8.65 -2.98 9.07
C GLY A 422 8.82 -1.64 9.76
N GLY A 423 9.30 -0.66 9.03
CA GLY A 423 9.58 0.69 9.49
C GLY A 423 11.05 1.08 9.35
N SER A 424 11.30 2.36 9.08
CA SER A 424 12.62 2.97 8.98
C SER A 424 12.80 3.96 10.13
N PHE A 425 13.98 3.96 10.76
CA PHE A 425 14.30 4.71 11.98
C PHE A 425 15.60 5.50 11.79
N PRO A 426 15.63 6.51 10.90
CA PRO A 426 16.82 7.29 10.63
C PRO A 426 17.24 8.06 11.89
N GLY A 427 18.53 7.95 12.25
CA GLY A 427 19.12 8.63 13.40
C GLY A 427 18.86 7.97 14.76
N ALA A 428 18.05 6.90 14.83
CA ALA A 428 17.82 6.17 16.06
C ALA A 428 19.01 5.24 16.41
N GLU A 429 19.18 4.93 17.68
CA GLU A 429 20.04 3.83 18.14
C GLU A 429 19.22 2.53 18.15
N ALA A 430 19.85 1.39 17.82
CA ALA A 430 19.16 0.11 17.72
C ALA A 430 18.42 -0.28 19.04
N ALA A 431 19.05 0.00 20.18
CA ALA A 431 18.46 -0.25 21.49
C ALA A 431 17.31 0.71 21.85
N ARG A 432 17.07 1.74 21.04
CA ARG A 432 16.06 2.77 21.28
C ARG A 432 14.90 2.75 20.26
N VAL A 433 14.89 1.78 19.33
CA VAL A 433 13.79 1.68 18.37
C VAL A 433 12.47 1.35 19.08
N VAL A 434 12.48 0.37 19.98
CA VAL A 434 11.30 -0.02 20.79
C VAL A 434 11.76 -0.53 22.16
N ASN A 435 10.95 -0.30 23.18
CA ASN A 435 11.26 -0.71 24.56
C ASN A 435 10.93 -2.18 24.92
N SER A 436 10.46 -2.98 23.96
CA SER A 436 10.17 -4.40 24.13
C SER A 436 10.70 -5.22 22.96
N SER A 437 11.45 -6.29 23.27
CA SER A 437 11.93 -7.25 22.28
C SER A 437 10.80 -8.08 21.66
N ASP A 438 9.75 -8.32 22.42
CA ASP A 438 8.61 -9.15 22.03
C ASP A 438 7.63 -8.40 21.10
N ALA A 439 7.91 -7.11 20.86
CA ALA A 439 7.15 -6.29 19.91
C ALA A 439 7.38 -6.68 18.44
N PHE A 440 8.46 -7.38 18.14
CA PHE A 440 8.75 -7.77 16.77
C PHE A 440 8.00 -9.05 16.39
N ARG A 441 7.48 -9.07 15.19
CA ARG A 441 6.99 -10.30 14.58
C ARG A 441 8.10 -11.36 14.56
N ASP A 442 7.72 -12.64 14.71
CA ASP A 442 8.68 -13.75 14.67
C ASP A 442 9.60 -13.68 13.46
N GLY A 443 10.91 -13.77 13.71
CA GLY A 443 11.95 -13.66 12.69
C GLY A 443 12.33 -12.25 12.27
N TYR A 444 11.63 -11.22 12.77
CA TYR A 444 11.95 -9.81 12.51
C TYR A 444 12.75 -9.20 13.66
N GLY A 445 13.39 -8.08 13.37
CA GLY A 445 14.12 -7.29 14.36
C GLY A 445 14.75 -6.05 13.74
N VAL A 446 15.48 -5.28 14.53
CA VAL A 446 16.21 -4.12 14.03
C VAL A 446 17.39 -4.59 13.20
N VAL A 447 17.45 -4.14 11.95
CA VAL A 447 18.54 -4.41 10.99
C VAL A 447 19.19 -3.10 10.58
N LYS A 448 20.52 -3.15 10.33
CA LYS A 448 21.28 -1.99 9.86
C LYS A 448 21.37 -2.03 8.34
N ASN A 449 20.90 -0.96 7.71
CA ASN A 449 20.98 -0.79 6.26
C ASN A 449 22.41 -0.46 5.80
N PRO A 450 22.74 -0.62 4.51
CA PRO A 450 24.07 -0.30 3.97
C PRO A 450 24.51 1.16 4.18
N ASP A 451 23.57 2.10 4.22
CA ASP A 451 23.80 3.52 4.49
C ASP A 451 24.01 3.84 5.98
N GLY A 452 23.90 2.82 6.84
CA GLY A 452 24.05 2.93 8.30
C GLY A 452 22.76 3.27 9.04
N SER A 453 21.66 3.57 8.34
CA SER A 453 20.34 3.77 8.96
C SER A 453 19.78 2.45 9.50
N LEU A 454 18.77 2.56 10.38
CA LEU A 454 18.09 1.41 10.94
C LEU A 454 16.71 1.21 10.32
N SER A 455 16.35 -0.04 10.14
CA SER A 455 14.98 -0.44 9.80
C SER A 455 14.59 -1.70 10.58
N VAL A 456 13.31 -2.04 10.58
CA VAL A 456 12.86 -3.36 11.00
C VAL A 456 12.73 -4.24 9.76
N GLY A 457 13.37 -5.39 9.80
CA GLY A 457 13.38 -6.36 8.71
C GLY A 457 13.60 -7.77 9.24
N VAL A 458 13.65 -8.74 8.33
CA VAL A 458 13.95 -10.14 8.67
C VAL A 458 15.40 -10.24 9.13
N LYS A 459 15.63 -10.84 10.29
CA LYS A 459 16.98 -11.07 10.82
C LYS A 459 17.72 -12.12 10.00
N ASP A 460 19.04 -12.02 9.92
CA ASP A 460 19.88 -12.93 9.12
C ASP A 460 19.66 -14.41 9.50
N GLU A 461 19.63 -14.73 10.79
CA GLU A 461 19.43 -16.09 11.27
C GLU A 461 18.04 -16.67 10.97
N SER A 462 17.05 -15.83 10.69
CA SER A 462 15.67 -16.22 10.40
C SER A 462 15.41 -16.38 8.91
N ALA A 463 16.24 -15.80 8.06
CA ALA A 463 16.04 -15.77 6.61
C ALA A 463 16.16 -17.17 5.98
N GLU A 464 15.27 -17.52 5.06
CA GLU A 464 15.47 -18.61 4.13
C GLU A 464 16.23 -18.17 2.89
N ALA A 465 16.01 -16.92 2.46
CA ALA A 465 16.68 -16.36 1.30
C ALA A 465 16.92 -14.86 1.43
N VAL A 466 17.93 -14.39 0.71
CA VAL A 466 18.26 -12.97 0.55
C VAL A 466 18.10 -12.58 -0.90
N VAL A 467 17.37 -11.51 -1.18
CA VAL A 467 17.37 -10.88 -2.51
C VAL A 467 18.51 -9.87 -2.56
N ILE A 468 19.41 -10.06 -3.53
CA ILE A 468 20.50 -9.15 -3.83
C ILE A 468 20.13 -8.41 -5.12
N ALA A 469 19.80 -7.14 -5.01
CA ALA A 469 19.45 -6.32 -6.16
C ALA A 469 20.68 -5.94 -7.00
N ARG A 470 20.46 -5.40 -8.19
CA ARG A 470 21.55 -5.03 -9.12
C ARG A 470 22.50 -3.95 -8.58
N ASP A 471 22.03 -3.10 -7.68
CA ASP A 471 22.84 -2.09 -7.00
C ASP A 471 23.63 -2.65 -5.80
N GLY A 472 23.50 -3.96 -5.54
CA GLY A 472 24.15 -4.66 -4.44
C GLY A 472 23.39 -4.60 -3.13
N SER A 473 22.25 -3.92 -3.07
CA SER A 473 21.41 -3.91 -1.88
C SER A 473 20.86 -5.30 -1.57
N ARG A 474 20.77 -5.63 -0.27
CA ARG A 474 20.38 -6.95 0.23
C ARG A 474 19.13 -6.84 1.07
N THR A 475 18.16 -7.72 0.83
CA THR A 475 16.92 -7.79 1.61
C THR A 475 16.64 -9.23 2.00
N ASN A 476 16.51 -9.48 3.28
CA ASN A 476 16.21 -10.78 3.83
C ASN A 476 14.73 -11.12 3.73
N TYR A 477 14.42 -12.38 3.50
CA TYR A 477 13.05 -12.90 3.43
C TYR A 477 12.90 -14.15 4.28
N LEU A 478 11.82 -14.23 5.04
CA LEU A 478 11.50 -15.41 5.86
C LEU A 478 11.29 -16.67 5.04
N THR A 479 10.87 -16.56 3.78
CA THR A 479 10.65 -17.71 2.90
C THR A 479 11.25 -17.48 1.52
N LEU A 480 11.75 -18.54 0.90
CA LEU A 480 12.22 -18.53 -0.49
C LEU A 480 11.10 -18.10 -1.46
N SER A 481 9.86 -18.49 -1.18
CA SER A 481 8.71 -18.09 -2.01
C SER A 481 8.49 -16.58 -2.00
N ALA A 482 8.59 -15.93 -0.83
CA ALA A 482 8.47 -14.49 -0.71
C ALA A 482 9.62 -13.77 -1.43
N ALA A 483 10.86 -14.26 -1.28
CA ALA A 483 12.03 -13.75 -1.97
C ALA A 483 11.89 -13.82 -3.50
N ALA A 484 11.55 -15.00 -4.02
CA ALA A 484 11.39 -15.22 -5.47
C ALA A 484 10.29 -14.37 -6.09
N LYS A 485 9.20 -14.13 -5.35
CA LYS A 485 8.09 -13.25 -5.78
C LYS A 485 8.46 -11.78 -5.76
N ALA A 486 9.24 -11.35 -4.77
CA ALA A 486 9.64 -9.95 -4.58
C ALA A 486 10.88 -9.56 -5.42
N ALA A 487 11.67 -10.53 -5.89
CA ALA A 487 12.93 -10.32 -6.58
C ALA A 487 12.75 -9.44 -7.84
N PRO A 488 13.40 -8.27 -7.94
CA PRO A 488 13.38 -7.45 -9.14
C PRO A 488 14.05 -8.15 -10.33
N ALA A 489 13.75 -7.71 -11.54
CA ALA A 489 14.40 -8.20 -12.74
C ALA A 489 15.93 -8.02 -12.65
N GLY A 490 16.68 -9.10 -12.93
CA GLY A 490 18.15 -9.10 -12.88
C GLY A 490 18.75 -9.17 -11.48
N SER A 491 17.97 -9.47 -10.45
CA SER A 491 18.46 -9.69 -9.09
C SER A 491 18.82 -11.16 -8.84
N THR A 492 19.50 -11.40 -7.73
CA THR A 492 19.84 -12.74 -7.24
C THR A 492 19.03 -13.06 -5.99
N VAL A 493 18.38 -14.20 -5.97
CA VAL A 493 17.77 -14.82 -4.78
C VAL A 493 18.72 -15.88 -4.27
N GLN A 494 19.38 -15.61 -3.16
CA GLN A 494 20.43 -16.45 -2.58
C GLN A 494 19.89 -17.17 -1.32
N LEU A 495 20.00 -18.50 -1.28
CA LEU A 495 19.60 -19.29 -0.12
C LEU A 495 20.50 -19.01 1.08
N GLN A 496 19.91 -19.09 2.29
CA GLN A 496 20.65 -18.94 3.55
C GLN A 496 20.66 -20.26 4.38
N LYS A 497 19.91 -21.26 3.97
CA LYS A 497 19.84 -22.60 4.57
C LYS A 497 19.22 -23.61 3.58
N SER A 498 19.41 -24.89 3.84
CA SER A 498 18.70 -25.94 3.11
C SER A 498 17.22 -25.94 3.45
N LEU A 499 16.37 -26.20 2.48
CA LEU A 499 14.92 -26.05 2.56
C LEU A 499 14.18 -27.32 2.22
N VAL A 500 13.09 -27.58 2.93
CA VAL A 500 12.07 -28.57 2.56
C VAL A 500 10.84 -27.81 2.08
N LEU A 501 10.52 -27.97 0.80
CA LEU A 501 9.39 -27.28 0.19
C LEU A 501 8.10 -28.07 0.34
N THR A 502 7.03 -27.41 0.75
CA THR A 502 5.65 -27.96 0.73
C THR A 502 4.86 -27.51 -0.50
N SER A 503 5.36 -26.50 -1.21
CA SER A 503 4.79 -25.99 -2.45
C SER A 503 5.88 -25.49 -3.39
N GLY A 504 5.61 -25.48 -4.69
CA GLY A 504 6.56 -24.99 -5.69
C GLY A 504 6.82 -23.50 -5.61
N ILE A 505 8.06 -23.14 -5.85
CA ILE A 505 8.53 -21.74 -5.87
C ILE A 505 8.40 -21.17 -7.29
N SER A 506 7.91 -19.96 -7.40
CA SER A 506 7.77 -19.26 -8.69
C SER A 506 8.52 -17.93 -8.70
N THR A 507 9.35 -17.72 -9.73
CA THR A 507 9.90 -16.41 -10.06
C THR A 507 8.92 -15.67 -10.98
N VAL A 508 8.71 -14.38 -10.75
CA VAL A 508 7.72 -13.58 -11.49
C VAL A 508 8.35 -12.55 -12.43
N ASN A 509 9.64 -12.27 -12.30
CA ASN A 509 10.38 -11.32 -13.10
C ASN A 509 11.48 -11.99 -13.91
N TYR A 510 11.80 -11.40 -15.08
CA TYR A 510 12.84 -11.90 -15.98
C TYR A 510 14.25 -11.69 -15.40
N GLY A 511 15.18 -12.61 -15.77
CA GLY A 511 16.58 -12.47 -15.42
C GLY A 511 16.91 -12.69 -13.94
N VAL A 512 16.01 -13.29 -13.18
CA VAL A 512 16.29 -13.63 -11.78
C VAL A 512 17.24 -14.82 -11.72
N THR A 513 18.29 -14.67 -10.91
CA THR A 513 19.21 -15.75 -10.57
C THR A 513 18.77 -16.39 -9.26
N ILE A 514 18.62 -17.71 -9.21
CA ILE A 514 18.48 -18.47 -7.97
C ILE A 514 19.85 -19.06 -7.64
N ASP A 515 20.45 -18.61 -6.54
CA ASP A 515 21.73 -19.10 -6.03
C ASP A 515 21.51 -20.02 -4.84
N LEU A 516 21.88 -21.28 -5.01
CA LEU A 516 21.76 -22.28 -3.95
C LEU A 516 22.76 -22.07 -2.82
N ASN A 517 23.85 -21.33 -3.06
CA ASN A 517 24.80 -20.86 -2.04
C ASN A 517 25.29 -21.99 -1.10
N GLY A 518 25.49 -23.19 -1.63
CA GLY A 518 25.93 -24.34 -0.86
C GLY A 518 24.84 -25.09 -0.11
N TYR A 519 23.58 -24.76 -0.34
CA TYR A 519 22.41 -25.39 0.30
C TYR A 519 21.60 -26.23 -0.70
N ASP A 520 20.71 -27.06 -0.16
CA ASP A 520 19.87 -27.97 -0.93
C ASP A 520 18.39 -27.59 -0.84
N ILE A 521 17.64 -27.97 -1.86
CA ILE A 521 16.18 -27.84 -1.88
C ILE A 521 15.57 -29.24 -1.97
N ASP A 522 14.82 -29.64 -0.95
CA ASP A 522 14.04 -30.88 -0.92
C ASP A 522 12.58 -30.59 -1.29
N GLY A 523 12.20 -30.97 -2.48
CA GLY A 523 10.83 -30.87 -3.01
C GLY A 523 10.02 -32.16 -2.88
N THR A 524 10.41 -33.12 -2.03
CA THR A 524 9.72 -34.43 -1.84
C THR A 524 8.25 -34.22 -1.43
N ALA A 525 7.96 -33.20 -0.62
CA ALA A 525 6.61 -32.89 -0.14
C ALA A 525 5.80 -31.97 -1.09
N VAL A 526 6.35 -31.59 -2.24
CA VAL A 526 5.63 -30.75 -3.20
C VAL A 526 4.58 -31.58 -3.93
N THR A 527 3.31 -31.27 -3.67
CA THR A 527 2.15 -31.88 -4.31
C THR A 527 1.33 -30.80 -5.00
N SER A 528 1.62 -30.46 -6.24
CA SER A 528 0.84 -29.48 -6.99
C SER A 528 0.18 -30.12 -8.22
N SER A 529 -0.94 -29.52 -8.66
CA SER A 529 -1.60 -29.89 -9.93
C SER A 529 -0.70 -29.70 -11.16
N ASP A 530 0.40 -28.97 -11.03
CA ASP A 530 1.38 -28.69 -12.10
C ASP A 530 2.50 -29.73 -12.19
N GLY A 531 2.35 -30.95 -11.59
CA GLY A 531 3.32 -32.02 -11.70
C GLY A 531 4.40 -31.99 -10.63
N ALA A 532 4.14 -31.44 -9.44
CA ALA A 532 5.07 -31.42 -8.31
C ALA A 532 6.41 -30.73 -8.63
N VAL A 533 6.34 -29.57 -9.26
CA VAL A 533 7.49 -28.74 -9.66
C VAL A 533 8.08 -28.03 -8.45
N ALA A 534 9.39 -28.17 -8.20
CA ALA A 534 10.07 -27.45 -7.12
C ALA A 534 10.29 -25.97 -7.46
N LEU A 535 10.91 -25.68 -8.60
CA LEU A 535 11.15 -24.31 -9.08
C LEU A 535 10.51 -24.11 -10.45
N LYS A 536 9.76 -23.02 -10.62
CA LYS A 536 9.18 -22.65 -11.91
C LYS A 536 9.32 -21.17 -12.21
N THR A 537 9.40 -20.83 -13.48
CA THR A 537 9.20 -19.44 -13.93
C THR A 537 7.71 -19.21 -14.15
N ASN A 538 7.22 -18.03 -13.76
CA ASN A 538 5.84 -17.61 -13.99
C ASN A 538 5.80 -16.10 -14.15
N TYR A 539 6.26 -15.63 -15.33
CA TYR A 539 6.44 -14.20 -15.56
C TYR A 539 5.11 -13.46 -15.73
N SER A 540 4.93 -12.45 -14.89
CA SER A 540 3.81 -11.51 -14.96
C SER A 540 4.16 -10.17 -15.62
N SER A 541 5.46 -9.90 -15.80
CA SER A 541 6.01 -8.67 -16.39
C SER A 541 6.59 -8.90 -17.79
N LYS A 542 6.94 -7.82 -18.48
CA LYS A 542 7.75 -7.89 -19.71
C LYS A 542 9.24 -7.86 -19.36
N PRO A 543 10.14 -8.35 -20.27
CA PRO A 543 11.56 -8.12 -20.12
C PRO A 543 11.86 -6.62 -19.92
N VAL A 544 12.86 -6.33 -19.10
CA VAL A 544 13.29 -4.96 -18.80
C VAL A 544 14.46 -4.61 -19.69
N ASP A 545 14.41 -3.48 -20.37
CA ASP A 545 15.48 -3.01 -21.25
C ASP A 545 16.82 -2.89 -20.49
N GLY A 546 17.88 -3.41 -21.10
CA GLY A 546 19.21 -3.45 -20.50
C GLY A 546 19.39 -4.45 -19.37
N VAL A 547 18.41 -5.33 -19.13
CA VAL A 547 18.52 -6.46 -18.22
C VAL A 547 18.58 -7.76 -19.01
N ASP A 548 19.60 -8.59 -18.73
CA ASP A 548 19.65 -9.93 -19.28
C ASP A 548 18.43 -10.74 -18.76
N SER A 549 17.61 -11.24 -19.66
CA SER A 549 16.39 -11.97 -19.33
C SER A 549 16.62 -13.43 -18.95
N THR A 550 17.86 -13.91 -18.95
CA THR A 550 18.19 -15.31 -18.64
C THR A 550 17.88 -15.64 -17.19
N MET A 551 17.00 -16.60 -16.96
CA MET A 551 16.84 -17.22 -15.65
C MET A 551 18.06 -18.09 -15.37
N ARG A 552 18.74 -17.85 -14.25
CA ARG A 552 19.90 -18.65 -13.85
C ARG A 552 19.64 -19.42 -12.58
N LEU A 553 20.08 -20.65 -12.60
CA LEU A 553 20.17 -21.48 -11.41
C LEU A 553 21.64 -21.80 -11.19
N ILE A 554 22.20 -21.33 -10.09
CA ILE A 554 23.62 -21.47 -9.78
C ILE A 554 23.83 -22.01 -8.36
N ASN A 555 25.03 -22.51 -8.11
CA ASN A 555 25.53 -22.80 -6.77
C ASN A 555 26.87 -22.06 -6.61
N SER A 556 26.85 -20.93 -5.93
CA SER A 556 28.05 -20.08 -5.77
C SER A 556 29.11 -20.69 -4.86
N VAL A 557 28.76 -21.69 -4.03
CA VAL A 557 29.67 -22.39 -3.13
C VAL A 557 30.05 -23.76 -3.72
N SER A 558 31.23 -23.82 -4.27
CA SER A 558 31.71 -25.07 -4.91
C SER A 558 31.92 -26.22 -3.91
N GLY A 559 31.42 -27.39 -4.26
CA GLY A 559 31.62 -28.61 -3.49
C GLY A 559 30.79 -28.75 -2.24
N GLN A 560 29.81 -27.90 -2.02
CA GLN A 560 28.85 -28.00 -0.94
C GLN A 560 27.43 -27.88 -1.49
N GLY A 561 26.51 -28.75 -1.07
CA GLY A 561 25.09 -28.69 -1.43
C GLY A 561 24.86 -28.53 -2.94
N GLY A 562 23.88 -27.74 -3.28
CA GLY A 562 23.55 -27.42 -4.67
C GLY A 562 22.59 -28.41 -5.30
N THR A 563 21.93 -29.24 -4.51
CA THR A 563 20.98 -30.26 -4.98
C THR A 563 19.55 -29.73 -4.90
N ILE A 564 18.79 -29.95 -5.95
CA ILE A 564 17.34 -29.80 -5.95
C ILE A 564 16.73 -31.16 -6.30
N GLN A 565 16.00 -31.74 -5.36
CA GLN A 565 15.29 -32.99 -5.58
C GLN A 565 13.77 -32.78 -5.60
N ALA A 566 13.10 -33.28 -6.62
CA ALA A 566 11.65 -33.23 -6.78
C ALA A 566 11.19 -34.20 -7.89
N LYS A 567 9.88 -34.41 -8.05
CA LYS A 567 9.37 -35.13 -9.24
C LYS A 567 9.66 -34.35 -10.53
N LEU A 568 9.62 -33.04 -10.47
CA LEU A 568 10.09 -32.13 -11.53
C LEU A 568 10.88 -30.99 -10.87
N PRO A 569 12.19 -31.06 -10.78
CA PRO A 569 13.02 -30.03 -10.15
C PRO A 569 12.81 -28.65 -10.73
N VAL A 570 12.82 -28.50 -12.06
CA VAL A 570 12.73 -27.19 -12.73
C VAL A 570 11.73 -27.21 -13.89
N SER A 571 10.89 -26.18 -13.97
CA SER A 571 10.04 -25.92 -15.13
C SER A 571 10.26 -24.50 -15.64
N VAL A 572 10.67 -24.38 -16.89
CA VAL A 572 10.89 -23.09 -17.56
C VAL A 572 9.68 -22.81 -18.46
N LYS A 573 8.83 -21.90 -18.02
CA LYS A 573 7.57 -21.58 -18.66
C LYS A 573 7.41 -20.06 -18.80
N SER A 574 6.94 -19.61 -19.95
CA SER A 574 6.55 -18.22 -20.19
C SER A 574 5.03 -18.06 -20.14
N GLY A 575 4.57 -17.01 -19.47
CA GLY A 575 3.16 -16.57 -19.57
C GLY A 575 2.81 -15.97 -20.91
N ASN A 576 3.81 -15.65 -21.76
CA ASN A 576 3.64 -15.14 -23.11
C ASN A 576 4.51 -15.94 -24.08
N SER A 577 3.88 -16.81 -24.88
CA SER A 577 4.54 -17.73 -25.80
C SER A 577 5.37 -17.06 -26.92
N THR A 578 5.27 -15.76 -27.10
CA THR A 578 6.01 -15.03 -28.13
C THR A 578 7.34 -14.47 -27.64
N ILE A 579 7.59 -14.46 -26.31
CA ILE A 579 8.82 -13.93 -25.73
C ILE A 579 9.77 -15.09 -25.45
N PRO A 580 10.97 -15.12 -26.09
CA PRO A 580 11.98 -16.12 -25.81
C PRO A 580 12.39 -16.11 -24.34
N LEU A 581 12.50 -17.30 -23.75
CA LEU A 581 12.82 -17.47 -22.34
C LEU A 581 14.09 -18.28 -22.17
N PRO A 582 15.26 -17.64 -22.12
CA PRO A 582 16.53 -18.29 -21.84
C PRO A 582 16.61 -18.73 -20.38
N ALA A 583 17.12 -19.94 -20.16
CA ALA A 583 17.49 -20.44 -18.86
C ALA A 583 18.89 -21.05 -18.90
N GLU A 584 19.59 -21.02 -17.77
CA GLU A 584 20.94 -21.55 -17.58
C GLU A 584 20.98 -22.35 -16.29
N ILE A 585 21.46 -23.59 -16.37
CA ILE A 585 21.82 -24.41 -15.22
C ILE A 585 23.32 -24.37 -15.06
N GLY A 586 23.78 -23.65 -14.05
CA GLY A 586 25.20 -23.43 -13.80
C GLY A 586 25.91 -24.63 -13.20
N ALA A 587 27.22 -24.56 -13.21
CA ALA A 587 28.08 -25.59 -12.60
C ALA A 587 27.80 -25.70 -11.08
N GLY A 588 27.89 -26.94 -10.56
CA GLY A 588 27.65 -27.22 -9.14
C GLY A 588 26.17 -27.34 -8.74
N VAL A 589 25.26 -27.19 -9.69
CA VAL A 589 23.84 -27.52 -9.48
C VAL A 589 23.60 -29.00 -9.86
N THR A 590 22.94 -29.71 -8.98
CA THR A 590 22.52 -31.12 -9.22
C THR A 590 20.99 -31.19 -9.14
N LEU A 591 20.35 -31.68 -10.21
CA LEU A 591 18.92 -31.91 -10.26
C LEU A 591 18.62 -33.38 -10.14
N VAL A 592 17.83 -33.76 -9.13
CA VAL A 592 17.47 -35.15 -8.85
C VAL A 592 15.99 -35.38 -9.07
N VAL A 593 15.65 -36.26 -9.99
CA VAL A 593 14.26 -36.65 -10.27
C VAL A 593 13.83 -37.76 -9.31
N LEU A 594 12.78 -37.50 -8.55
CA LEU A 594 12.20 -38.47 -7.62
C LEU A 594 11.29 -39.46 -8.35
N GLU A 595 11.02 -40.61 -7.71
CA GLU A 595 10.13 -41.64 -8.24
C GLU A 595 8.78 -41.09 -8.72
N GLY A 596 8.41 -41.43 -9.93
CA GLY A 596 7.21 -40.94 -10.61
C GLY A 596 7.38 -39.60 -11.35
N GLY A 597 8.61 -39.06 -11.37
CA GLY A 597 9.01 -37.97 -12.28
C GLY A 597 9.63 -38.54 -13.58
N THR A 598 9.73 -37.69 -14.60
CA THR A 598 10.32 -38.08 -15.90
C THR A 598 11.52 -37.20 -16.26
N ASP A 599 11.45 -35.93 -16.03
CA ASP A 599 12.45 -34.94 -16.43
C ASP A 599 12.95 -34.11 -15.25
N ALA A 600 14.23 -33.78 -15.26
CA ALA A 600 14.78 -32.84 -14.30
C ALA A 600 14.42 -31.38 -14.69
N VAL A 601 14.34 -31.10 -16.00
CA VAL A 601 13.96 -29.81 -16.55
C VAL A 601 12.88 -29.97 -17.61
N LYS A 602 11.79 -29.25 -17.47
CA LYS A 602 10.72 -29.13 -18.47
C LYS A 602 10.72 -27.74 -19.12
N LEU A 603 10.77 -27.72 -20.45
CA LEU A 603 10.77 -26.51 -21.25
C LEU A 603 9.41 -26.31 -21.93
N ASP A 604 8.83 -25.10 -21.82
CA ASP A 604 7.65 -24.67 -22.57
C ASP A 604 8.07 -24.26 -24.00
N SER A 605 7.09 -24.03 -24.90
CA SER A 605 7.31 -23.77 -26.33
C SER A 605 8.22 -22.59 -26.63
N SER A 606 8.24 -21.56 -25.78
CA SER A 606 9.12 -20.38 -25.92
C SER A 606 10.41 -20.47 -25.11
N ALA A 607 10.57 -21.52 -24.33
CA ALA A 607 11.72 -21.68 -23.43
C ALA A 607 12.85 -22.48 -24.09
N TYR A 608 14.08 -22.15 -23.72
CA TYR A 608 15.26 -22.93 -24.07
C TYR A 608 16.32 -22.88 -22.96
N LEU A 609 17.11 -23.94 -22.87
CA LEU A 609 18.33 -23.93 -22.06
C LEU A 609 19.53 -23.47 -22.90
N LEU A 610 20.39 -22.69 -22.29
CA LEU A 610 21.75 -22.53 -22.80
C LEU A 610 22.46 -23.88 -22.71
N TYR A 611 23.09 -24.30 -23.82
CA TYR A 611 23.71 -25.62 -23.89
C TYR A 611 24.93 -25.71 -23.00
N SER A 612 24.96 -26.74 -22.18
CA SER A 612 26.14 -27.38 -21.60
C SER A 612 25.89 -28.88 -21.58
N GLU A 613 26.92 -29.68 -21.42
CA GLU A 613 26.77 -31.12 -21.32
C GLU A 613 25.88 -31.50 -20.12
N THR A 614 26.12 -30.86 -18.99
CA THR A 614 25.29 -31.04 -17.78
C THR A 614 23.83 -30.62 -17.99
N ALA A 615 23.57 -29.50 -18.70
CA ALA A 615 22.22 -29.07 -19.01
C ALA A 615 21.49 -30.03 -19.97
N ALA A 616 22.24 -30.65 -20.90
CA ALA A 616 21.71 -31.66 -21.79
C ALA A 616 21.24 -32.91 -21.02
N ASP A 617 22.01 -33.38 -20.05
CA ASP A 617 21.70 -34.55 -19.24
C ASP A 617 20.41 -34.40 -18.38
N TYR A 618 19.97 -33.17 -18.14
CA TYR A 618 18.73 -32.88 -17.38
C TYR A 618 17.43 -32.97 -18.21
N ILE A 619 17.55 -33.19 -19.54
CA ILE A 619 16.40 -33.44 -20.41
C ILE A 619 16.42 -34.91 -20.83
N ALA A 620 15.79 -35.76 -20.06
CA ALA A 620 15.88 -37.20 -20.26
C ALA A 620 15.14 -37.71 -21.52
N ASN A 621 14.13 -36.99 -21.98
CA ASN A 621 13.31 -37.34 -23.14
C ASN A 621 13.52 -36.34 -24.28
N GLY A 622 14.32 -36.68 -25.27
CA GLY A 622 14.56 -35.86 -26.45
C GLY A 622 15.64 -34.80 -26.23
N GLY A 623 15.24 -33.53 -26.21
CA GLY A 623 16.15 -32.40 -26.22
C GLY A 623 16.75 -32.15 -27.62
N PHE A 624 16.52 -30.94 -28.14
CA PHE A 624 16.90 -30.57 -29.51
C PHE A 624 17.87 -29.41 -29.49
N ARG A 625 19.17 -29.71 -29.72
CA ARG A 625 20.23 -28.71 -29.74
C ARG A 625 20.31 -28.06 -31.10
N VAL A 626 20.38 -26.74 -31.11
CA VAL A 626 20.62 -25.92 -32.31
C VAL A 626 21.38 -24.66 -31.98
N SER A 627 22.22 -24.19 -32.91
CA SER A 627 22.95 -22.93 -32.78
C SER A 627 22.12 -21.77 -33.33
N VAL A 628 21.90 -20.75 -32.52
CA VAL A 628 21.17 -19.53 -32.89
C VAL A 628 22.04 -18.32 -32.61
N GLY A 629 22.47 -17.59 -33.66
CA GLY A 629 23.37 -16.46 -33.49
C GLY A 629 24.72 -16.81 -32.88
N GLY A 630 25.21 -18.05 -33.10
CA GLY A 630 26.46 -18.52 -32.54
C GLY A 630 26.37 -19.03 -31.08
N VAL A 631 25.17 -19.07 -30.52
CA VAL A 631 24.91 -19.61 -29.17
C VAL A 631 24.14 -20.92 -29.30
N ASP A 632 24.66 -21.98 -28.72
CA ASP A 632 24.00 -23.29 -28.69
C ASP A 632 22.90 -23.32 -27.65
N ARG A 633 21.72 -23.78 -28.07
CA ARG A 633 20.48 -23.78 -27.28
C ARG A 633 19.83 -25.17 -27.34
N ILE A 634 19.16 -25.58 -26.28
CA ILE A 634 18.36 -26.80 -26.18
C ILE A 634 16.90 -26.43 -26.10
N TYR A 635 16.11 -26.98 -26.99
CA TYR A 635 14.64 -26.83 -27.02
C TYR A 635 13.96 -28.17 -26.67
N GLY A 636 12.73 -28.09 -26.15
CA GLY A 636 11.94 -29.29 -25.82
C GLY A 636 11.33 -29.98 -27.02
N SER A 637 11.28 -29.35 -28.21
CA SER A 637 10.78 -29.97 -29.45
C SER A 637 11.58 -29.55 -30.68
N TYR A 638 11.57 -30.41 -31.71
CA TYR A 638 12.19 -30.14 -33.00
C TYR A 638 11.62 -28.84 -33.64
N ALA A 639 10.30 -28.70 -33.64
CA ALA A 639 9.64 -27.56 -34.24
C ALA A 639 10.09 -26.22 -33.63
N ASN A 640 10.24 -26.16 -32.31
CA ASN A 640 10.72 -24.96 -31.60
C ASN A 640 12.18 -24.66 -31.93
N ALA A 641 13.02 -25.70 -32.06
CA ALA A 641 14.43 -25.50 -32.43
C ALA A 641 14.58 -24.95 -33.85
N VAL A 642 13.85 -25.51 -34.82
CA VAL A 642 13.86 -25.03 -36.22
C VAL A 642 13.28 -23.64 -36.33
N SER A 643 12.18 -23.37 -35.65
CA SER A 643 11.55 -22.03 -35.64
C SER A 643 12.50 -20.95 -35.13
N ALA A 644 13.31 -21.26 -34.14
CA ALA A 644 14.25 -20.31 -33.54
C ALA A 644 15.49 -20.08 -34.41
N ALA A 645 15.99 -21.12 -35.09
CA ALA A 645 17.26 -21.06 -35.80
C ALA A 645 17.16 -20.52 -37.24
N GLY A 646 16.03 -20.65 -37.88
CA GLY A 646 15.82 -20.25 -39.28
C GLY A 646 16.06 -21.35 -40.28
N ASP A 647 16.14 -20.96 -41.58
CA ASP A 647 16.32 -21.89 -42.69
C ASP A 647 17.67 -22.61 -42.66
N ASN A 648 17.66 -23.88 -43.09
CA ASN A 648 18.83 -24.74 -43.21
C ASN A 648 19.55 -25.03 -41.88
N ALA A 649 18.84 -24.86 -40.76
CA ALA A 649 19.39 -25.21 -39.45
C ALA A 649 19.68 -26.71 -39.31
N VAL A 650 20.76 -27.02 -38.62
CA VAL A 650 21.05 -28.40 -38.18
C VAL A 650 20.66 -28.53 -36.71
N VAL A 651 19.61 -29.34 -36.49
CA VAL A 651 19.12 -29.65 -35.14
C VAL A 651 19.61 -31.04 -34.77
N THR A 652 20.21 -31.19 -33.61
CA THR A 652 20.74 -32.47 -33.09
C THR A 652 19.86 -32.96 -31.94
N LEU A 653 19.39 -34.21 -32.03
CA LEU A 653 18.71 -34.90 -30.94
C LEU A 653 19.74 -35.36 -29.89
N LEU A 654 19.50 -34.97 -28.63
CA LEU A 654 20.43 -35.23 -27.54
C LEU A 654 20.21 -36.56 -26.84
N HIS A 655 18.97 -36.99 -26.65
CA HIS A 655 18.53 -38.23 -26.03
C HIS A 655 17.43 -38.89 -26.84
N ASP A 656 17.19 -40.19 -26.60
CA ASP A 656 16.04 -40.87 -27.21
C ASP A 656 14.75 -40.08 -26.88
N TYR A 657 13.90 -39.95 -27.88
CA TYR A 657 12.61 -39.27 -27.73
C TYR A 657 11.46 -40.28 -27.79
N THR A 658 10.52 -40.15 -26.89
CA THR A 658 9.24 -40.86 -26.94
C THR A 658 8.12 -39.88 -26.65
N GLY A 659 7.23 -39.66 -27.63
CA GLY A 659 6.12 -38.72 -27.49
C GLY A 659 5.27 -38.60 -28.74
N SER A 660 4.31 -37.67 -28.69
CA SER A 660 3.36 -37.41 -29.79
C SER A 660 3.75 -36.24 -30.68
N ASP A 661 4.93 -35.63 -30.50
CA ASP A 661 5.37 -34.54 -31.36
C ASP A 661 5.83 -35.08 -32.70
N LYS A 662 5.28 -34.54 -33.78
CA LYS A 662 5.70 -34.83 -35.14
C LYS A 662 7.02 -34.13 -35.47
N ILE A 663 7.80 -34.76 -36.34
CA ILE A 663 8.90 -34.08 -37.01
C ILE A 663 8.28 -33.23 -38.13
N TYR A 664 8.09 -31.96 -37.87
CA TYR A 664 7.37 -31.01 -38.73
C TYR A 664 8.31 -29.89 -39.18
N SER A 665 8.50 -29.71 -40.48
CA SER A 665 9.43 -28.71 -41.01
C SER A 665 8.86 -27.30 -41.02
N GLY A 666 7.54 -27.15 -40.89
CA GLY A 666 6.91 -25.84 -41.12
C GLY A 666 7.27 -25.28 -42.51
N SER A 667 7.41 -23.98 -42.61
CA SER A 667 7.81 -23.28 -43.84
C SER A 667 9.33 -23.13 -44.01
N ARG A 668 10.12 -23.94 -43.31
CA ARG A 668 11.61 -23.83 -43.26
C ARG A 668 12.31 -25.15 -43.59
N SER A 669 13.36 -25.05 -44.38
CA SER A 669 14.25 -26.18 -44.65
C SER A 669 15.18 -26.40 -43.44
N GLY A 670 15.58 -27.66 -43.21
CA GLY A 670 16.47 -27.96 -42.10
C GLY A 670 16.97 -29.41 -42.13
N THR A 671 17.86 -29.72 -41.18
CA THR A 671 18.38 -31.04 -40.95
C THR A 671 18.09 -31.47 -39.51
N LEU A 672 17.49 -32.66 -39.33
CA LEU A 672 17.42 -33.33 -38.04
C LEU A 672 18.48 -34.41 -37.98
N ASN A 673 19.52 -34.21 -37.21
CA ASN A 673 20.51 -35.22 -36.93
C ASN A 673 20.12 -35.99 -35.65
N LEU A 674 19.73 -37.27 -35.82
CA LEU A 674 19.36 -38.13 -34.71
C LEU A 674 20.57 -38.59 -33.86
N ALA A 675 21.77 -38.32 -34.30
CA ALA A 675 23.03 -38.62 -33.57
C ALA A 675 23.11 -40.03 -32.99
N GLY A 676 22.58 -41.02 -33.69
CA GLY A 676 22.51 -42.41 -33.26
C GLY A 676 21.34 -42.73 -32.31
N ARG A 677 20.45 -41.79 -32.05
CA ARG A 677 19.30 -41.94 -31.13
C ARG A 677 18.06 -42.43 -31.84
N THR A 678 17.09 -42.84 -31.03
CA THR A 678 15.77 -43.26 -31.48
C THR A 678 14.72 -42.19 -31.25
N TYR A 679 13.95 -41.83 -32.27
CA TYR A 679 12.78 -40.99 -32.19
C TYR A 679 11.53 -41.85 -32.26
N THR A 680 10.89 -42.10 -31.10
CA THR A 680 9.67 -42.92 -30.99
C THR A 680 8.45 -42.01 -30.98
N TYR A 681 7.65 -42.08 -32.04
CA TYR A 681 6.41 -41.37 -32.16
C TYR A 681 5.23 -42.22 -31.67
N THR A 682 4.42 -41.65 -30.76
CA THR A 682 3.28 -42.33 -30.14
C THR A 682 1.93 -41.84 -30.64
N GLY A 683 1.92 -40.89 -31.60
CA GLY A 683 0.70 -40.38 -32.22
C GLY A 683 0.09 -41.36 -33.22
N SER A 684 -1.08 -41.02 -33.75
CA SER A 684 -1.88 -41.87 -34.67
C SER A 684 -1.75 -41.50 -36.16
N ASP A 685 -0.91 -40.51 -36.50
CA ASP A 685 -0.71 -40.04 -37.86
C ASP A 685 0.76 -40.07 -38.29
N ALA A 686 1.16 -39.35 -39.33
CA ALA A 686 2.53 -39.39 -39.86
C ALA A 686 3.56 -38.91 -38.82
N ILE A 687 4.67 -39.65 -38.67
CA ILE A 687 5.82 -39.28 -37.82
C ILE A 687 6.49 -38.03 -38.38
N VAL A 688 6.67 -37.98 -39.71
CA VAL A 688 7.30 -36.90 -40.45
C VAL A 688 6.24 -36.24 -41.35
N ASP A 689 6.14 -34.95 -41.30
CA ASP A 689 5.18 -34.17 -42.03
C ASP A 689 5.84 -32.94 -42.68
N VAL A 690 6.12 -33.00 -43.99
CA VAL A 690 6.71 -31.89 -44.78
C VAL A 690 5.68 -31.35 -45.75
N ASN A 691 4.84 -30.47 -45.26
CA ASN A 691 3.63 -30.01 -45.96
C ASN A 691 3.84 -28.80 -46.89
N TYR A 692 4.94 -28.09 -46.82
CA TYR A 692 5.18 -26.88 -47.55
C TYR A 692 5.96 -27.10 -48.84
N GLU A 693 5.52 -26.53 -49.96
CA GLU A 693 6.27 -26.51 -51.20
C GLU A 693 7.62 -25.77 -51.04
N ASN A 694 8.64 -26.29 -51.70
CA ASN A 694 10.00 -25.71 -51.72
C ASN A 694 10.72 -25.77 -50.34
N VAL A 695 10.27 -26.62 -49.44
CA VAL A 695 10.93 -26.87 -48.14
C VAL A 695 11.60 -28.25 -48.19
N GLY A 696 12.89 -28.32 -47.79
CA GLY A 696 13.64 -29.55 -47.69
C GLY A 696 13.88 -29.98 -46.25
N LEU A 697 13.59 -31.21 -45.91
CA LEU A 697 13.97 -31.81 -44.62
C LEU A 697 14.91 -32.97 -44.88
N THR A 698 16.08 -32.91 -44.23
CA THR A 698 16.99 -34.06 -44.16
C THR A 698 16.95 -34.64 -42.75
N ILE A 699 16.74 -35.94 -42.62
CA ILE A 699 16.87 -36.66 -41.37
C ILE A 699 18.04 -37.63 -41.49
N GLN A 700 18.94 -37.62 -40.52
CA GLN A 700 20.18 -38.39 -40.61
C GLN A 700 20.57 -39.09 -39.30
N ASN A 701 21.28 -40.22 -39.45
CA ASN A 701 22.05 -40.90 -38.40
C ASN A 701 21.21 -41.39 -37.20
N GLY A 702 20.22 -42.23 -37.37
CA GLY A 702 19.47 -42.79 -36.23
C GLY A 702 18.25 -43.63 -36.61
N THR A 703 17.30 -43.77 -35.68
CA THR A 703 16.10 -44.56 -35.87
C THR A 703 14.84 -43.73 -35.67
N LEU A 704 13.91 -43.84 -36.63
CA LEU A 704 12.53 -43.38 -36.46
C LEU A 704 11.66 -44.59 -36.15
N MET A 705 10.97 -44.55 -35.00
CA MET A 705 10.09 -45.63 -34.56
C MET A 705 8.67 -45.11 -34.35
N GLY A 706 7.67 -45.87 -34.77
CA GLY A 706 6.27 -45.51 -34.57
C GLY A 706 5.31 -46.63 -34.83
N THR A 707 4.02 -46.39 -34.60
CA THR A 707 2.92 -47.26 -34.97
C THR A 707 2.39 -46.83 -36.32
N SER A 708 1.96 -47.78 -37.16
CA SER A 708 1.27 -47.46 -38.40
C SER A 708 -0.01 -46.68 -38.12
N PRO A 709 -0.31 -45.63 -38.87
CA PRO A 709 -1.57 -44.88 -38.74
C PRO A 709 -2.80 -45.79 -38.91
N GLU A 710 -3.86 -45.52 -38.16
CA GLU A 710 -5.07 -46.37 -38.12
C GLU A 710 -5.94 -46.29 -39.40
N ALA A 711 -5.77 -45.25 -40.22
CA ALA A 711 -6.60 -45.02 -41.40
C ALA A 711 -6.04 -45.72 -42.66
N ASP A 712 -6.89 -46.37 -43.42
CA ASP A 712 -6.53 -46.89 -44.74
C ASP A 712 -5.92 -45.80 -45.62
N GLY A 713 -4.69 -46.03 -46.11
CA GLY A 713 -3.95 -45.06 -46.92
C GLY A 713 -3.14 -44.03 -46.13
N ALA A 714 -3.09 -44.10 -44.78
CA ALA A 714 -2.27 -43.20 -43.98
C ALA A 714 -0.77 -43.47 -44.18
N GLN A 715 0.01 -42.42 -44.24
CA GLN A 715 1.46 -42.47 -44.47
C GLN A 715 2.23 -42.28 -43.19
N VAL A 716 3.28 -43.04 -42.98
CA VAL A 716 4.21 -42.86 -41.84
C VAL A 716 5.11 -41.67 -42.05
N LEU A 717 5.52 -41.45 -43.29
CA LEU A 717 6.30 -40.33 -43.77
C LEU A 717 5.52 -39.62 -44.83
N TYR A 718 5.18 -38.40 -44.63
CA TYR A 718 4.43 -37.55 -45.56
C TYR A 718 5.28 -36.38 -46.00
N SER A 719 5.39 -36.15 -47.30
CA SER A 719 6.10 -35.00 -47.85
C SER A 719 5.50 -34.53 -49.15
N ASN A 720 5.15 -33.26 -49.23
CA ASN A 720 4.80 -32.55 -50.49
C ASN A 720 6.02 -31.89 -51.13
N SER A 721 7.22 -32.04 -50.56
CA SER A 721 8.45 -31.47 -51.04
C SER A 721 9.64 -32.42 -50.88
N SER A 722 10.81 -31.90 -50.59
CA SER A 722 12.01 -32.74 -50.46
C SER A 722 12.15 -33.33 -49.05
N LEU A 723 12.11 -34.69 -48.95
CA LEU A 723 12.47 -35.42 -47.72
C LEU A 723 13.66 -36.35 -48.04
N THR A 724 14.75 -36.16 -47.32
CA THR A 724 15.96 -36.97 -47.50
C THR A 724 16.22 -37.74 -46.20
N LEU A 725 16.44 -39.04 -46.28
CA LEU A 725 16.83 -39.90 -45.17
C LEU A 725 18.25 -40.45 -45.41
N GLU A 726 19.18 -40.09 -44.51
CA GLU A 726 20.61 -40.49 -44.62
C GLU A 726 21.04 -41.30 -43.40
N GLY A 727 21.28 -42.58 -43.57
CA GLY A 727 21.67 -43.45 -42.44
C GLY A 727 20.57 -43.58 -41.38
N VAL A 728 19.29 -43.54 -41.80
CA VAL A 728 18.12 -43.62 -40.94
C VAL A 728 17.45 -45.00 -41.08
N THR A 729 17.20 -45.64 -39.96
CA THR A 729 16.32 -46.81 -39.88
C THR A 729 14.91 -46.35 -39.58
N VAL A 730 13.92 -46.79 -40.37
CA VAL A 730 12.50 -46.56 -40.09
C VAL A 730 11.87 -47.84 -39.62
N ASP A 731 11.52 -47.92 -38.33
CA ASP A 731 10.92 -49.10 -37.70
C ASP A 731 9.46 -48.78 -37.33
N VAL A 732 8.53 -49.39 -38.08
CA VAL A 732 7.10 -49.17 -37.92
C VAL A 732 6.46 -50.46 -37.43
N LYS A 733 5.96 -50.46 -36.23
CA LYS A 733 5.22 -51.62 -35.68
C LYS A 733 3.81 -51.61 -36.25
N GLU A 734 3.43 -52.74 -36.90
CA GLU A 734 2.03 -52.96 -37.25
C GLU A 734 1.17 -53.05 -35.98
N LYS A 735 0.07 -52.34 -35.96
CA LYS A 735 -0.96 -52.55 -34.95
C LYS A 735 -1.64 -53.89 -35.26
N ILE A 736 -1.41 -54.93 -34.45
CA ILE A 736 -2.14 -56.19 -34.55
C ILE A 736 -3.59 -55.85 -34.19
N SER A 737 -4.46 -55.74 -35.22
CA SER A 737 -5.89 -55.76 -35.00
C SER A 737 -6.25 -57.16 -34.49
N THR A 738 -6.65 -57.27 -33.23
CA THR A 738 -7.36 -58.48 -32.76
C THR A 738 -8.65 -58.54 -33.55
N ALA A 739 -8.64 -59.31 -34.61
CA ALA A 739 -9.84 -59.62 -35.37
C ALA A 739 -10.85 -60.24 -34.38
N SER A 740 -11.98 -59.53 -34.18
CA SER A 740 -13.13 -60.12 -33.52
C SER A 740 -13.49 -61.39 -34.23
N SER A 741 -13.46 -62.55 -33.52
CA SER A 741 -13.94 -63.86 -34.02
C SER A 741 -15.30 -63.69 -34.69
N PRO A 742 -15.50 -64.17 -35.88
CA PRO A 742 -16.82 -64.20 -36.48
C PRO A 742 -17.74 -65.07 -35.61
N THR A 743 -18.75 -64.48 -35.03
CA THR A 743 -19.88 -65.20 -34.49
C THR A 743 -20.52 -65.96 -35.64
N ALA A 744 -20.39 -67.31 -35.61
CA ALA A 744 -21.10 -68.13 -36.53
C ALA A 744 -22.63 -67.95 -36.39
N PRO A 745 -23.38 -67.84 -37.48
CA PRO A 745 -24.82 -67.83 -37.40
C PRO A 745 -25.37 -69.18 -37.02
N MET A 746 -26.30 -69.22 -36.04
CA MET A 746 -27.21 -70.34 -35.92
C MET A 746 -28.24 -70.36 -37.04
#